data_9692d6ab10fdcc074fca6d722823fc2c
#
_entry.id   9692d6ab10fdcc074fca6d722823fc2c
#
_cell.length_a   1.000
_cell.length_b   1.000
_cell.length_c   1.000
_cell.angle_alpha   90.00
_cell.angle_beta   90.00
_cell.angle_gamma   90.00
#
_symmetry.space_group_name_H-M   'P 1'
#
loop_
_entity.id
_entity.type
_entity.pdbx_description
1 polymer ?
#
loop_
_entity_poly.entity_id
_entity_poly.type
_entity_poly.pdbx_seq_one_letter_code
_entity_poly.pdbx_strand_id
1 'polypeptide(L)'
;MSAPSAAAPSGVVTFLFTDVEGSTGRWEADPDAMRAALAAHDKVLRDAIEAHGGWFFKHTGDGACAAFSSPKSAVDAAVAAQRQLELPVRMGLATGEAELRDRDYFGAVLNRAARVMAAGHGGQILLAESTAALLSGVDLVDLGRRRLRGVPVAVEVFQVRAAGLPTEFPPLRALDTTQGNLRPAPTRLIGRESEVGEIEATLKAHRLVTLTGVGGVGKTRLGLEVAARLIDEFPDGVWVFELAAVTDPAAVPDAVAAVMGITQQPDKSVSESVAAALEGRVRLLVIDNCEHVLDAAADLIEAILRHSPTVTILATSREGLGVPNEQVWPVPSLDVRPGIDSSAVSLFLERAQGLAPHFVPTTQEADAIVEICRRLDGIPLAIELAASRMSSMTAGEMRDRLGQPFRLLVGSRRSLERHHTLRHAVQWSYDLLHDAEKALLDRCSVFAGGFDIQSACAVSGFDEADDSRDYVVLDLVDALVRKSLLVADRSAERTRFSMLETIRQFGEEQLVAKGEADDARAAQARYFAGREDDILALWGSPRQRDAYDWLATELANLRTAFRWAADRGDLDVAAPIATYAAWFGFLTENYEPIAWAEELIEPARATDDPRLTALYVLASNCYMAGRIDPGIRYTEAAERLITRASEFVPYGAEGFVGAGYVAVGQPERWIRCCRAQLGRSREDHTLTRACLVNALGVTGSVDEAMVAANGLIDAAQATGNPFALSWALSAFGFVFYDADPVGSLISLRRGLAIAQDSGNRFNLSILAYNLGRVEAEHGDPLAAFDCFTLAIGNFHDSGNTYMIRTPLGFLAAFFDRLERYEPAATIAGFAVTSPLAALPVMAEFETAIAHLRNVLGEATYTSLARKGEAMTTAQMVRYAYDQIDQARTELERPD
;
A
#
# COMPACT_ATOMS: atom_id res chain seq x y z
N MET A 1 43.39 -0.88 -40.75
CA MET A 1 43.64 0.34 -39.93
C MET A 1 42.69 0.30 -38.76
N SER A 2 43.18 -0.08 -37.57
CA SER A 2 42.37 -0.08 -36.33
C SER A 2 42.01 1.38 -36.01
N ALA A 3 40.74 1.64 -35.82
CA ALA A 3 40.27 2.92 -35.31
C ALA A 3 40.94 3.22 -33.95
N PRO A 4 41.30 4.49 -33.65
CA PRO A 4 41.87 4.81 -32.35
C PRO A 4 40.84 4.52 -31.25
N SER A 5 41.24 3.70 -30.27
CA SER A 5 40.47 3.47 -29.03
C SER A 5 40.10 4.83 -28.45
N ALA A 6 38.83 5.10 -28.22
CA ALA A 6 38.37 6.34 -27.60
C ALA A 6 39.08 6.53 -26.26
N ALA A 7 39.61 7.73 -26.01
CA ALA A 7 40.20 8.06 -24.73
C ALA A 7 39.11 8.09 -23.65
N ALA A 8 39.44 7.60 -22.46
CA ALA A 8 38.52 7.63 -21.34
C ALA A 8 38.01 9.06 -21.04
N PRO A 9 36.71 9.35 -21.04
CA PRO A 9 36.17 10.66 -20.70
C PRO A 9 36.60 11.11 -19.30
N SER A 10 36.78 12.41 -19.08
CA SER A 10 37.15 12.96 -17.78
C SER A 10 36.34 14.24 -17.46
N GLY A 11 36.17 14.56 -16.20
CA GLY A 11 35.36 15.70 -15.75
C GLY A 11 33.88 15.30 -15.58
N VAL A 12 33.00 16.03 -16.26
CA VAL A 12 31.57 15.69 -16.26
C VAL A 12 31.32 14.60 -17.29
N VAL A 13 30.92 13.42 -16.82
CA VAL A 13 30.80 12.20 -17.63
C VAL A 13 29.38 11.67 -17.55
N THR A 14 28.86 11.16 -18.66
CA THR A 14 27.58 10.43 -18.69
C THR A 14 27.84 8.94 -18.63
N PHE A 15 27.26 8.26 -17.67
CA PHE A 15 27.37 6.82 -17.49
C PHE A 15 26.13 6.11 -18.01
N LEU A 16 26.31 5.03 -18.74
CA LEU A 16 25.30 4.08 -19.14
C LEU A 16 25.57 2.76 -18.42
N PHE A 17 24.61 2.31 -17.65
CA PHE A 17 24.61 1.00 -16.98
C PHE A 17 23.51 0.14 -17.58
N THR A 18 23.81 -1.13 -17.83
CA THR A 18 22.84 -2.10 -18.37
C THR A 18 22.83 -3.37 -17.57
N ASP A 19 21.73 -4.09 -17.59
CA ASP A 19 21.54 -5.35 -16.88
C ASP A 19 20.42 -6.17 -17.55
N VAL A 20 20.55 -7.51 -17.59
CA VAL A 20 19.56 -8.42 -18.18
C VAL A 20 18.51 -8.79 -17.13
N GLU A 21 17.27 -8.40 -17.36
CA GLU A 21 16.16 -8.74 -16.45
C GLU A 21 15.94 -10.26 -16.41
N GLY A 22 15.93 -10.82 -15.19
CA GLY A 22 15.66 -12.25 -14.96
C GLY A 22 16.76 -13.18 -15.47
N SER A 23 18.01 -12.71 -15.57
CA SER A 23 19.17 -13.48 -16.03
C SER A 23 19.36 -14.77 -15.25
N THR A 24 19.25 -14.74 -13.94
CA THR A 24 19.42 -15.91 -13.05
C THR A 24 18.48 -17.06 -13.42
N GLY A 25 17.19 -16.78 -13.61
CA GLY A 25 16.21 -17.82 -13.99
C GLY A 25 16.47 -18.37 -15.41
N ARG A 26 17.03 -17.56 -16.31
CA ARG A 26 17.42 -18.03 -17.66
C ARG A 26 18.67 -18.92 -17.62
N TRP A 27 19.63 -18.61 -16.76
CA TRP A 27 20.78 -19.46 -16.50
C TRP A 27 20.39 -20.82 -15.92
N GLU A 28 19.40 -20.84 -15.02
CA GLU A 28 18.88 -22.08 -14.42
C GLU A 28 18.09 -22.92 -15.44
N ALA A 29 17.35 -22.28 -16.36
CA ALA A 29 16.51 -22.97 -17.32
C ALA A 29 17.33 -23.61 -18.49
N ASP A 30 18.29 -22.90 -19.06
CA ASP A 30 19.15 -23.37 -20.16
C ASP A 30 20.49 -22.60 -20.15
N PRO A 31 21.53 -23.14 -19.46
CA PRO A 31 22.84 -22.49 -19.38
C PRO A 31 23.54 -22.30 -20.73
N ASP A 32 23.34 -23.21 -21.68
CA ASP A 32 24.02 -23.14 -22.97
C ASP A 32 23.37 -22.11 -23.92
N ALA A 33 22.04 -22.07 -23.93
CA ALA A 33 21.29 -21.04 -24.64
C ALA A 33 21.56 -19.64 -24.06
N MET A 34 21.59 -19.51 -22.71
CA MET A 34 21.90 -18.25 -22.06
C MET A 34 23.32 -17.77 -22.33
N ARG A 35 24.32 -18.67 -22.40
CA ARG A 35 25.71 -18.34 -22.73
C ARG A 35 25.83 -17.81 -24.14
N ALA A 36 25.12 -18.41 -25.10
CA ALA A 36 25.11 -17.97 -26.50
C ALA A 36 24.40 -16.59 -26.63
N ALA A 37 23.26 -16.42 -25.96
CA ALA A 37 22.51 -15.17 -25.97
C ALA A 37 23.31 -14.02 -25.32
N LEU A 38 24.02 -14.28 -24.20
CA LEU A 38 24.88 -13.29 -23.56
C LEU A 38 26.08 -12.87 -24.43
N ALA A 39 26.69 -13.80 -25.14
CA ALA A 39 27.76 -13.45 -26.06
C ALA A 39 27.29 -12.55 -27.24
N ALA A 40 26.07 -12.76 -27.73
CA ALA A 40 25.45 -11.88 -28.74
C ALA A 40 25.08 -10.51 -28.12
N HIS A 41 24.52 -10.48 -26.91
CA HIS A 41 24.23 -9.28 -26.15
C HIS A 41 25.48 -8.40 -25.93
N ASP A 42 26.58 -8.99 -25.48
CA ASP A 42 27.82 -8.27 -25.21
C ASP A 42 28.40 -7.65 -26.47
N LYS A 43 28.26 -8.35 -27.59
CA LYS A 43 28.69 -7.83 -28.88
C LYS A 43 27.84 -6.63 -29.30
N VAL A 44 26.51 -6.72 -29.22
CA VAL A 44 25.60 -5.62 -29.59
C VAL A 44 25.85 -4.39 -28.73
N LEU A 45 26.00 -4.55 -27.40
CA LEU A 45 26.31 -3.43 -26.52
C LEU A 45 27.66 -2.79 -26.85
N ARG A 46 28.71 -3.58 -27.04
CA ARG A 46 30.04 -3.07 -27.37
C ARG A 46 30.01 -2.31 -28.67
N ASP A 47 29.45 -2.89 -29.72
CA ASP A 47 29.39 -2.28 -31.07
C ASP A 47 28.59 -0.96 -31.01
N ALA A 48 27.49 -0.90 -30.30
CA ALA A 48 26.69 0.32 -30.13
C ALA A 48 27.41 1.41 -29.30
N ILE A 49 28.05 1.03 -28.21
CA ILE A 49 28.82 1.97 -27.36
C ILE A 49 29.98 2.56 -28.13
N GLU A 50 30.78 1.75 -28.82
CA GLU A 50 31.96 2.20 -29.60
C GLU A 50 31.54 3.06 -30.81
N ALA A 51 30.46 2.69 -31.52
CA ALA A 51 29.95 3.44 -32.66
C ALA A 51 29.50 4.87 -32.28
N HIS A 52 29.11 5.10 -31.03
CA HIS A 52 28.69 6.41 -30.53
C HIS A 52 29.77 7.10 -29.68
N GLY A 53 31.03 6.64 -29.79
CA GLY A 53 32.17 7.27 -29.11
C GLY A 53 32.21 7.06 -27.60
N GLY A 54 31.51 6.02 -27.08
CA GLY A 54 31.57 5.63 -25.70
C GLY A 54 32.79 4.78 -25.36
N TRP A 55 33.18 4.79 -24.10
CA TRP A 55 34.24 3.97 -23.57
C TRP A 55 33.65 2.91 -22.65
N PHE A 56 33.78 1.64 -23.08
CA PHE A 56 33.35 0.47 -22.29
C PHE A 56 34.42 0.20 -21.24
N PHE A 57 34.11 0.37 -19.96
CA PHE A 57 35.11 0.27 -18.89
C PHE A 57 34.92 -0.92 -17.95
N LYS A 58 33.69 -1.48 -17.86
CA LYS A 58 33.43 -2.57 -16.92
C LYS A 58 32.34 -3.51 -17.41
N HIS A 59 32.51 -4.78 -17.14
CA HIS A 59 31.51 -5.83 -17.31
C HIS A 59 31.05 -6.36 -15.94
N THR A 60 29.77 -6.49 -15.73
CA THR A 60 29.17 -6.91 -14.45
C THR A 60 28.50 -8.30 -14.53
N GLY A 61 29.06 -9.20 -15.36
CA GLY A 61 28.51 -10.51 -15.59
C GLY A 61 27.47 -10.53 -16.71
N ASP A 62 26.26 -10.10 -16.48
CA ASP A 62 25.16 -9.98 -17.42
C ASP A 62 24.82 -8.53 -17.81
N GLY A 63 25.66 -7.59 -17.38
CA GLY A 63 25.53 -6.16 -17.66
C GLY A 63 26.82 -5.50 -18.12
N ALA A 64 26.71 -4.28 -18.63
CA ALA A 64 27.78 -3.45 -19.13
C ALA A 64 27.75 -2.05 -18.52
N CYS A 65 28.96 -1.50 -18.28
CA CYS A 65 29.15 -0.14 -17.83
C CYS A 65 29.97 0.64 -18.84
N ALA A 66 29.43 1.74 -19.34
CA ALA A 66 30.08 2.60 -20.34
C ALA A 66 30.05 4.07 -19.95
N ALA A 67 31.07 4.82 -20.39
CA ALA A 67 31.24 6.23 -20.13
C ALA A 67 31.26 7.04 -21.43
N PHE A 68 30.60 8.20 -21.45
CA PHE A 68 30.47 9.08 -22.59
C PHE A 68 30.79 10.52 -22.24
N SER A 69 31.42 11.25 -23.10
CA SER A 69 31.66 12.69 -22.99
C SER A 69 30.38 13.52 -23.31
N SER A 70 29.35 12.89 -23.90
CA SER A 70 28.13 13.55 -24.35
C SER A 70 26.91 12.76 -23.90
N PRO A 71 25.94 13.39 -23.18
CA PRO A 71 24.68 12.76 -22.82
C PRO A 71 23.88 12.27 -24.02
N LYS A 72 23.89 13.03 -25.12
CA LYS A 72 23.19 12.68 -26.35
C LYS A 72 23.76 11.40 -26.97
N SER A 73 25.10 11.28 -27.03
CA SER A 73 25.77 10.08 -27.55
C SER A 73 25.45 8.84 -26.69
N ALA A 74 25.37 9.00 -25.39
CA ALA A 74 24.99 7.92 -24.49
C ALA A 74 23.54 7.41 -24.72
N VAL A 75 22.60 8.34 -24.93
CA VAL A 75 21.20 7.98 -25.25
C VAL A 75 21.11 7.34 -26.63
N ASP A 76 21.81 7.88 -27.62
CA ASP A 76 21.82 7.31 -28.98
C ASP A 76 22.41 5.89 -29.01
N ALA A 77 23.47 5.64 -28.24
CA ALA A 77 24.04 4.31 -28.05
C ALA A 77 23.03 3.34 -27.36
N ALA A 78 22.37 3.79 -26.30
CA ALA A 78 21.36 3.01 -25.59
C ALA A 78 20.19 2.62 -26.51
N VAL A 79 19.66 3.56 -27.28
CA VAL A 79 18.57 3.31 -28.24
C VAL A 79 19.01 2.38 -29.36
N ALA A 80 20.23 2.56 -29.90
CA ALA A 80 20.78 1.71 -30.96
C ALA A 80 20.98 0.26 -30.48
N ALA A 81 21.49 0.09 -29.26
CA ALA A 81 21.63 -1.23 -28.64
C ALA A 81 20.26 -1.88 -28.39
N GLN A 82 19.34 -1.15 -27.74
CA GLN A 82 18.04 -1.69 -27.36
C GLN A 82 17.22 -2.20 -28.54
N ARG A 83 17.37 -1.63 -29.71
CA ARG A 83 16.72 -2.08 -30.96
C ARG A 83 17.23 -3.41 -31.50
N GLN A 84 18.42 -3.84 -31.09
CA GLN A 84 19.09 -5.03 -31.61
C GLN A 84 19.20 -6.15 -30.58
N LEU A 85 18.91 -5.83 -29.28
CA LEU A 85 18.99 -6.80 -28.21
C LEU A 85 17.75 -7.72 -28.20
N GLU A 86 18.02 -9.03 -28.12
CA GLU A 86 16.98 -10.06 -27.98
C GLU A 86 16.64 -10.35 -26.50
N LEU A 87 17.63 -10.14 -25.62
CA LEU A 87 17.42 -10.26 -24.17
C LEU A 87 16.71 -9.01 -23.61
N PRO A 88 15.89 -9.15 -22.56
CA PRO A 88 15.21 -8.03 -21.92
C PRO A 88 16.21 -7.23 -21.07
N VAL A 89 16.86 -6.26 -21.67
CA VAL A 89 17.89 -5.44 -21.03
C VAL A 89 17.29 -4.13 -20.51
N ARG A 90 17.47 -3.85 -19.22
CA ARG A 90 17.17 -2.56 -18.61
C ARG A 90 18.39 -1.66 -18.64
N MET A 91 18.18 -0.37 -18.88
CA MET A 91 19.25 0.60 -19.04
C MET A 91 19.03 1.84 -18.21
N GLY A 92 20.08 2.36 -17.57
CA GLY A 92 20.02 3.57 -16.74
C GLY A 92 21.18 4.50 -17.06
N LEU A 93 20.87 5.81 -17.18
CA LEU A 93 21.85 6.85 -17.45
C LEU A 93 21.83 7.94 -16.38
N ALA A 94 23.04 8.34 -15.95
CA ALA A 94 23.24 9.51 -15.09
C ALA A 94 24.50 10.29 -15.51
N THR A 95 24.45 11.62 -15.37
CA THR A 95 25.55 12.53 -15.72
C THR A 95 26.04 13.24 -14.46
N GLY A 96 27.35 13.31 -14.29
CA GLY A 96 27.99 14.03 -13.19
C GLY A 96 29.50 13.90 -13.17
N GLU A 97 30.13 14.48 -12.14
CA GLU A 97 31.57 14.35 -11.94
C GLU A 97 31.94 12.97 -11.43
N ALA A 98 33.01 12.40 -11.98
CA ALA A 98 33.58 11.13 -11.56
C ALA A 98 35.11 11.17 -11.65
N GLU A 99 35.77 10.46 -10.77
CA GLU A 99 37.21 10.31 -10.74
C GLU A 99 37.59 9.04 -11.49
N LEU A 100 38.55 9.14 -12.43
CA LEU A 100 39.13 8.02 -13.15
C LEU A 100 40.41 7.56 -12.45
N ARG A 101 40.41 6.30 -11.94
CA ARG A 101 41.58 5.63 -11.35
C ARG A 101 41.75 4.25 -11.97
N ASP A 102 42.93 3.87 -12.36
CA ASP A 102 43.30 2.52 -12.85
C ASP A 102 42.33 1.92 -13.90
N ARG A 103 41.77 2.78 -14.77
CA ARG A 103 40.76 2.44 -15.80
C ARG A 103 39.37 2.13 -15.27
N ASP A 104 39.07 2.43 -14.02
CA ASP A 104 37.70 2.38 -13.46
C ASP A 104 37.29 3.78 -12.99
N TYR A 105 35.95 4.02 -12.85
CA TYR A 105 35.42 5.28 -12.39
C TYR A 105 34.87 5.15 -10.97
N PHE A 106 35.03 6.24 -10.21
CA PHE A 106 34.52 6.36 -8.84
C PHE A 106 33.74 7.66 -8.68
N GLY A 107 32.62 7.61 -7.96
CA GLY A 107 31.81 8.78 -7.67
C GLY A 107 30.32 8.46 -7.51
N ALA A 108 29.57 9.34 -6.87
CA ALA A 108 28.14 9.19 -6.59
C ALA A 108 27.27 9.04 -7.87
N VAL A 109 27.74 9.53 -9.00
CA VAL A 109 27.03 9.45 -10.28
C VAL A 109 26.92 8.00 -10.79
N LEU A 110 27.93 7.15 -10.55
CA LEU A 110 27.89 5.73 -10.93
C LEU A 110 26.81 4.99 -10.15
N ASN A 111 26.78 5.22 -8.83
CA ASN A 111 25.71 4.66 -7.98
C ASN A 111 24.33 5.12 -8.47
N ARG A 112 24.18 6.41 -8.79
CA ARG A 112 22.93 6.96 -9.35
C ARG A 112 22.54 6.28 -10.66
N ALA A 113 23.48 6.10 -11.62
CA ALA A 113 23.21 5.39 -12.88
C ALA A 113 22.76 3.94 -12.67
N ALA A 114 23.47 3.21 -11.76
CA ALA A 114 23.12 1.83 -11.42
C ALA A 114 21.72 1.74 -10.76
N ARG A 115 21.35 2.68 -9.90
CA ARG A 115 20.04 2.68 -9.23
C ARG A 115 18.90 3.10 -10.15
N VAL A 116 19.15 4.04 -11.08
CA VAL A 116 18.18 4.37 -12.14
C VAL A 116 17.95 3.16 -13.04
N MET A 117 19.00 2.44 -13.44
CA MET A 117 18.88 1.18 -14.20
C MET A 117 18.08 0.13 -13.45
N ALA A 118 18.40 -0.09 -12.18
CA ALA A 118 17.75 -1.11 -11.35
C ALA A 118 16.24 -0.85 -11.12
N ALA A 119 15.79 0.41 -11.23
CA ALA A 119 14.38 0.78 -11.13
C ALA A 119 13.59 0.45 -12.41
N GLY A 120 14.25 0.19 -13.53
CA GLY A 120 13.62 -0.07 -14.82
C GLY A 120 13.27 -1.54 -15.06
N HIS A 121 12.61 -1.76 -16.19
CA HIS A 121 12.22 -3.08 -16.71
C HIS A 121 13.00 -3.42 -17.97
N GLY A 122 13.04 -4.69 -18.33
CA GLY A 122 13.65 -5.14 -19.56
C GLY A 122 13.07 -4.46 -20.79
N GLY A 123 13.91 -3.88 -21.63
CA GLY A 123 13.48 -3.06 -22.76
C GLY A 123 13.38 -1.56 -22.49
N GLN A 124 13.47 -1.13 -21.21
CA GLN A 124 13.31 0.26 -20.78
C GLN A 124 14.65 1.00 -20.69
N ILE A 125 14.68 2.26 -21.14
CA ILE A 125 15.81 3.16 -21.01
C ILE A 125 15.41 4.32 -20.11
N LEU A 126 16.05 4.44 -18.94
CA LEU A 126 15.78 5.46 -17.94
C LEU A 126 16.91 6.48 -17.80
N LEU A 127 16.58 7.71 -17.54
CA LEU A 127 17.52 8.81 -17.30
C LEU A 127 17.27 9.45 -15.93
N ALA A 128 18.36 9.82 -15.24
CA ALA A 128 18.27 10.77 -14.14
C ALA A 128 18.10 12.20 -14.67
N GLU A 129 17.53 13.09 -13.85
CA GLU A 129 17.39 14.52 -14.13
C GLU A 129 18.70 15.18 -14.62
N SER A 130 19.84 14.76 -14.02
CA SER A 130 21.15 15.26 -14.36
C SER A 130 21.58 14.96 -15.80
N THR A 131 20.97 13.95 -16.43
CA THR A 131 21.14 13.64 -17.86
C THR A 131 20.07 14.30 -18.68
N ALA A 132 18.80 14.21 -18.28
CA ALA A 132 17.64 14.73 -19.00
C ALA A 132 17.74 16.25 -19.23
N ALA A 133 18.20 17.02 -18.23
CA ALA A 133 18.38 18.46 -18.30
C ALA A 133 19.42 18.92 -19.34
N LEU A 134 20.32 18.04 -19.76
CA LEU A 134 21.37 18.32 -20.74
C LEU A 134 20.98 17.91 -22.16
N LEU A 135 19.80 17.32 -22.34
CA LEU A 135 19.33 16.81 -23.63
C LEU A 135 18.39 17.80 -24.32
N SER A 136 18.55 17.94 -25.63
CA SER A 136 17.61 18.62 -26.50
C SER A 136 17.23 17.75 -27.68
N GLY A 137 15.96 17.76 -28.06
CA GLY A 137 15.48 17.00 -29.22
C GLY A 137 15.38 15.48 -29.00
N VAL A 138 15.30 15.03 -27.76
CA VAL A 138 14.99 13.65 -27.36
C VAL A 138 13.58 13.64 -26.79
N ASP A 139 12.75 12.69 -27.22
CA ASP A 139 11.41 12.51 -26.66
C ASP A 139 11.50 11.77 -25.32
N LEU A 140 11.14 12.46 -24.23
CA LEU A 140 11.23 11.99 -22.86
C LEU A 140 9.86 11.99 -22.21
N VAL A 141 9.56 10.92 -21.49
CA VAL A 141 8.40 10.84 -20.58
C VAL A 141 8.89 11.08 -19.16
N ASP A 142 8.33 12.06 -18.51
CA ASP A 142 8.57 12.30 -17.10
C ASP A 142 7.84 11.23 -16.29
N LEU A 143 8.60 10.43 -15.52
CA LEU A 143 8.09 9.40 -14.61
C LEU A 143 8.03 9.89 -13.17
N GLY A 144 8.33 11.18 -12.95
CA GLY A 144 8.29 11.86 -11.66
C GLY A 144 9.51 11.58 -10.78
N ARG A 145 9.47 12.21 -9.59
CA ARG A 145 10.49 12.02 -8.56
C ARG A 145 10.38 10.65 -7.93
N ARG A 146 11.51 9.93 -7.86
CA ARG A 146 11.58 8.56 -7.33
C ARG A 146 12.68 8.44 -6.28
N ARG A 147 12.38 7.80 -5.15
CA ARG A 147 13.40 7.38 -4.19
C ARG A 147 14.02 6.09 -4.68
N LEU A 148 15.27 6.17 -5.10
CA LEU A 148 16.04 5.02 -5.55
C LEU A 148 16.83 4.43 -4.38
N ARG A 149 16.89 3.11 -4.29
CA ARG A 149 17.57 2.38 -3.21
C ARG A 149 19.03 2.85 -3.11
N GLY A 150 19.48 3.29 -1.93
CA GLY A 150 20.85 3.76 -1.72
C GLY A 150 21.20 5.12 -2.35
N VAL A 151 20.21 5.91 -2.78
CA VAL A 151 20.38 7.31 -3.18
C VAL A 151 19.71 8.21 -2.15
N PRO A 152 20.44 9.07 -1.42
CA PRO A 152 19.90 9.83 -0.28
C PRO A 152 18.79 10.82 -0.64
N VAL A 153 18.79 11.31 -1.89
CA VAL A 153 17.85 12.32 -2.40
C VAL A 153 17.01 11.70 -3.51
N ALA A 154 15.70 11.97 -3.51
CA ALA A 154 14.82 11.53 -4.59
C ALA A 154 15.28 12.09 -5.94
N VAL A 155 15.32 11.22 -6.95
CA VAL A 155 15.81 11.52 -8.32
C VAL A 155 14.61 11.67 -9.24
N GLU A 156 14.52 12.74 -10.02
CA GLU A 156 13.56 12.79 -11.12
C GLU A 156 14.00 11.84 -12.23
N VAL A 157 13.12 10.90 -12.59
CA VAL A 157 13.41 9.84 -13.55
C VAL A 157 12.60 10.06 -14.82
N PHE A 158 13.27 9.96 -15.94
CA PHE A 158 12.69 10.12 -17.26
C PHE A 158 12.88 8.85 -18.09
N GLN A 159 11.89 8.49 -18.91
CA GLN A 159 11.98 7.40 -19.86
C GLN A 159 12.24 7.94 -21.28
N VAL A 160 13.16 7.33 -22.00
CA VAL A 160 13.38 7.64 -23.42
C VAL A 160 12.29 6.98 -24.27
N ARG A 161 11.61 7.77 -25.11
CA ARG A 161 10.78 7.26 -26.20
C ARG A 161 11.56 7.27 -27.51
N ALA A 162 11.54 6.16 -28.22
CA ALA A 162 12.14 6.08 -29.56
C ALA A 162 11.33 5.12 -30.43
N ALA A 163 11.22 5.43 -31.71
CA ALA A 163 10.50 4.59 -32.66
C ALA A 163 11.11 3.17 -32.71
N GLY A 164 10.24 2.17 -32.57
CA GLY A 164 10.61 0.75 -32.54
C GLY A 164 10.99 0.20 -31.17
N LEU A 165 10.85 0.98 -30.09
CA LEU A 165 10.98 0.52 -28.72
C LEU A 165 9.59 0.52 -28.03
N PRO A 166 9.38 -0.36 -27.03
CA PRO A 166 8.19 -0.31 -26.16
C PRO A 166 8.06 1.05 -25.47
N THR A 167 6.86 1.52 -25.31
CA THR A 167 6.56 2.82 -24.65
C THR A 167 5.85 2.68 -23.33
N GLU A 168 5.18 1.55 -23.09
CA GLU A 168 4.44 1.25 -21.87
C GLU A 168 5.18 0.17 -21.07
N PHE A 169 5.38 0.42 -19.81
CA PHE A 169 6.04 -0.48 -18.86
C PHE A 169 5.28 -0.47 -17.54
N PRO A 170 5.41 -1.52 -16.73
CA PRO A 170 4.91 -1.52 -15.34
C PRO A 170 5.51 -0.34 -14.55
N PRO A 171 4.93 0.01 -13.38
CA PRO A 171 5.51 1.01 -12.48
C PRO A 171 6.98 0.71 -12.17
N LEU A 172 7.79 1.77 -12.02
CA LEU A 172 9.21 1.61 -11.71
C LEU A 172 9.43 0.81 -10.42
N ARG A 173 10.47 -0.01 -10.39
CA ARG A 173 10.95 -0.71 -9.18
C ARG A 173 11.75 0.24 -8.29
N ALA A 174 11.12 1.35 -7.91
CA ALA A 174 11.67 2.30 -6.95
C ALA A 174 11.26 1.92 -5.53
N LEU A 175 11.93 2.46 -4.50
CA LEU A 175 11.50 2.36 -3.11
C LEU A 175 10.19 3.13 -2.85
N ASP A 176 9.68 3.77 -3.86
CA ASP A 176 8.37 4.42 -3.89
C ASP A 176 7.22 3.40 -4.01
N THR A 177 7.07 2.55 -3.01
CA THR A 177 5.78 2.53 -2.39
C THR A 177 5.62 3.93 -1.80
N THR A 178 4.87 4.79 -2.43
CA THR A 178 4.37 6.02 -1.81
C THR A 178 3.89 5.59 -0.43
N GLN A 179 4.62 5.97 0.62
CA GLN A 179 4.15 5.69 1.97
C GLN A 179 2.87 6.51 2.10
N GLY A 180 1.72 5.84 2.08
CA GLY A 180 0.43 6.47 2.04
C GLY A 180 -0.54 5.83 1.04
N ASN A 181 -1.78 6.29 1.10
CA ASN A 181 -2.87 5.80 0.25
C ASN A 181 -3.51 6.91 -0.59
N LEU A 182 -2.85 8.07 -0.73
CA LEU A 182 -3.33 9.18 -1.52
C LEU A 182 -3.36 8.78 -3.02
N ARG A 183 -4.55 8.85 -3.62
CA ARG A 183 -4.75 8.59 -5.06
C ARG A 183 -4.75 9.89 -5.84
N PRO A 184 -4.23 9.90 -7.09
CA PRO A 184 -4.33 11.08 -7.95
C PRO A 184 -5.79 11.41 -8.24
N ALA A 185 -6.09 12.69 -8.25
CA ALA A 185 -7.45 13.15 -8.51
C ALA A 185 -7.80 12.97 -9.99
N PRO A 186 -8.99 12.44 -10.34
CA PRO A 186 -9.37 12.13 -11.73
C PRO A 186 -9.65 13.37 -12.59
N THR A 187 -9.85 14.54 -11.98
CA THR A 187 -10.18 15.80 -12.67
C THR A 187 -9.39 16.97 -12.09
N ARG A 188 -9.17 18.03 -12.87
CA ARG A 188 -8.50 19.25 -12.42
C ARG A 188 -9.36 20.04 -11.41
N LEU A 189 -8.74 20.65 -10.42
CA LEU A 189 -9.38 21.62 -9.52
C LEU A 189 -9.47 22.98 -10.23
N ILE A 190 -10.64 23.64 -10.17
CA ILE A 190 -10.92 24.88 -10.90
C ILE A 190 -11.12 26.03 -9.93
N GLY A 191 -10.40 27.14 -10.15
CA GLY A 191 -10.61 28.42 -9.47
C GLY A 191 -10.37 28.36 -7.96
N ARG A 192 -9.41 27.58 -7.51
CA ARG A 192 -9.05 27.39 -6.09
C ARG A 192 -7.55 27.52 -5.82
N GLU A 193 -6.81 28.09 -6.76
CA GLU A 193 -5.35 28.18 -6.69
C GLU A 193 -4.88 28.99 -5.47
N SER A 194 -5.61 30.08 -5.11
CA SER A 194 -5.29 30.91 -3.93
C SER A 194 -5.58 30.18 -2.64
N GLU A 195 -6.74 29.50 -2.55
CA GLU A 195 -7.13 28.74 -1.37
C GLU A 195 -6.16 27.56 -1.10
N VAL A 196 -5.70 26.88 -2.15
CA VAL A 196 -4.68 25.84 -2.02
C VAL A 196 -3.41 26.42 -1.41
N GLY A 197 -2.89 27.54 -1.93
CA GLY A 197 -1.69 28.19 -1.40
C GLY A 197 -1.85 28.69 0.05
N GLU A 198 -3.02 29.20 0.42
CA GLU A 198 -3.30 29.65 1.78
C GLU A 198 -3.37 28.47 2.76
N ILE A 199 -3.98 27.35 2.37
CA ILE A 199 -4.05 26.13 3.20
C ILE A 199 -2.67 25.51 3.34
N GLU A 200 -1.86 25.45 2.28
CA GLU A 200 -0.47 25.01 2.34
C GLU A 200 0.34 25.82 3.35
N ALA A 201 0.23 27.17 3.30
CA ALA A 201 0.89 28.05 4.24
C ALA A 201 0.40 27.83 5.68
N THR A 202 -0.91 27.58 5.85
CA THR A 202 -1.52 27.32 7.15
C THR A 202 -1.04 25.99 7.74
N LEU A 203 -0.94 24.92 6.93
CA LEU A 203 -0.43 23.61 7.36
C LEU A 203 1.05 23.62 7.73
N LYS A 204 1.86 24.52 7.12
CA LYS A 204 3.26 24.73 7.51
C LYS A 204 3.40 25.44 8.86
N ALA A 205 2.42 26.25 9.23
CA ALA A 205 2.41 26.99 10.50
C ALA A 205 1.70 26.23 11.63
N HIS A 206 0.76 25.35 11.32
CA HIS A 206 -0.10 24.67 12.29
C HIS A 206 -0.16 23.16 12.02
N ARG A 207 -0.19 22.39 13.12
CA ARG A 207 -0.23 20.92 13.05
C ARG A 207 -1.63 20.34 12.83
N LEU A 208 -2.68 21.11 13.04
CA LEU A 208 -4.07 20.74 12.80
C LEU A 208 -4.77 21.86 12.05
N VAL A 209 -5.22 21.55 10.86
CA VAL A 209 -6.08 22.43 10.05
C VAL A 209 -7.37 21.68 9.72
N THR A 210 -8.50 22.30 10.02
CA THR A 210 -9.82 21.74 9.73
C THR A 210 -10.52 22.59 8.65
N LEU A 211 -10.73 21.99 7.49
CA LEU A 211 -11.49 22.61 6.40
C LEU A 211 -12.98 22.50 6.73
N THR A 212 -13.62 23.62 6.98
CA THR A 212 -15.05 23.66 7.33
C THR A 212 -15.91 24.24 6.21
N GLY A 213 -17.17 23.85 6.18
CA GLY A 213 -18.15 24.40 5.23
C GLY A 213 -19.24 23.41 4.87
N VAL A 214 -20.20 23.90 4.07
CA VAL A 214 -21.38 23.11 3.67
C VAL A 214 -21.00 21.88 2.84
N GLY A 215 -21.87 20.87 2.81
CA GLY A 215 -21.72 19.73 1.91
C GLY A 215 -21.59 20.18 0.46
N GLY A 216 -20.80 19.47 -0.35
CA GLY A 216 -20.65 19.79 -1.78
C GLY A 216 -19.86 21.05 -2.14
N VAL A 217 -19.33 21.80 -1.14
CA VAL A 217 -18.48 22.98 -1.38
C VAL A 217 -17.06 22.63 -1.86
N GLY A 218 -16.69 21.34 -1.78
CA GLY A 218 -15.42 20.86 -2.27
C GLY A 218 -14.32 20.72 -1.22
N LYS A 219 -14.65 20.59 0.09
CA LYS A 219 -13.68 20.40 1.19
C LYS A 219 -12.71 19.24 0.92
N THR A 220 -13.24 18.05 0.71
CA THR A 220 -12.48 16.83 0.41
C THR A 220 -11.57 17.03 -0.80
N ARG A 221 -12.11 17.55 -1.89
CA ARG A 221 -11.37 17.81 -3.13
C ARG A 221 -10.20 18.77 -2.92
N LEU A 222 -10.45 19.86 -2.19
CA LEU A 222 -9.45 20.88 -1.86
C LEU A 222 -8.38 20.28 -0.93
N GLY A 223 -8.78 19.52 0.09
CA GLY A 223 -7.86 18.86 1.01
C GLY A 223 -6.95 17.84 0.31
N LEU A 224 -7.47 17.03 -0.60
CA LEU A 224 -6.68 16.07 -1.38
C LEU A 224 -5.70 16.77 -2.35
N GLU A 225 -6.09 17.88 -2.96
CA GLU A 225 -5.19 18.69 -3.82
C GLU A 225 -4.03 19.28 -3.02
N VAL A 226 -4.31 19.85 -1.84
CA VAL A 226 -3.28 20.35 -0.92
C VAL A 226 -2.35 19.23 -0.48
N ALA A 227 -2.91 18.09 -0.10
CA ALA A 227 -2.14 16.93 0.31
C ALA A 227 -1.22 16.39 -0.81
N ALA A 228 -1.71 16.40 -2.06
CA ALA A 228 -0.92 16.00 -3.23
C ALA A 228 0.27 16.94 -3.49
N ARG A 229 0.08 18.25 -3.30
CA ARG A 229 1.17 19.23 -3.46
C ARG A 229 2.23 19.15 -2.36
N LEU A 230 1.82 18.79 -1.15
CA LEU A 230 2.71 18.69 0.01
C LEU A 230 3.38 17.31 0.16
N ILE A 231 3.16 16.36 -0.75
CA ILE A 231 3.61 14.97 -0.60
C ILE A 231 5.13 14.86 -0.38
N ASP A 232 5.92 15.72 -1.01
CA ASP A 232 7.38 15.75 -0.88
C ASP A 232 7.87 16.29 0.48
N GLU A 233 7.00 16.99 1.22
CA GLU A 233 7.33 17.53 2.56
C GLU A 233 7.10 16.50 3.67
N PHE A 234 6.43 15.39 3.36
CA PHE A 234 6.11 14.31 4.30
C PHE A 234 6.79 12.99 3.91
N PRO A 235 8.05 12.80 4.30
CA PRO A 235 8.85 11.63 3.89
C PRO A 235 8.28 10.29 4.35
N ASP A 236 7.49 10.26 5.43
CA ASP A 236 6.80 9.06 5.91
C ASP A 236 5.37 8.93 5.34
N GLY A 237 5.03 9.77 4.35
CA GLY A 237 3.85 9.65 3.50
C GLY A 237 2.63 10.47 3.90
N VAL A 238 1.65 10.44 2.99
CA VAL A 238 0.33 11.07 3.13
C VAL A 238 -0.73 9.99 3.22
N TRP A 239 -1.51 10.02 4.31
CA TRP A 239 -2.53 9.03 4.59
C TRP A 239 -3.92 9.65 4.63
N VAL A 240 -4.84 9.09 3.86
CA VAL A 240 -6.24 9.56 3.76
C VAL A 240 -7.15 8.56 4.47
N PHE A 241 -8.01 9.07 5.35
CA PHE A 241 -8.99 8.31 6.10
C PHE A 241 -10.38 8.85 5.81
N GLU A 242 -11.17 8.09 5.08
CA GLU A 242 -12.55 8.43 4.75
C GLU A 242 -13.48 7.90 5.85
N LEU A 243 -13.90 8.77 6.78
CA LEU A 243 -14.76 8.37 7.89
C LEU A 243 -16.23 8.22 7.51
N ALA A 244 -16.63 8.60 6.29
CA ALA A 244 -18.02 8.54 5.82
C ALA A 244 -18.69 7.16 6.03
N ALA A 245 -17.89 6.08 5.93
CA ALA A 245 -18.35 4.70 6.11
C ALA A 245 -18.43 4.23 7.58
N VAL A 246 -17.94 5.02 8.53
CA VAL A 246 -17.88 4.66 9.96
C VAL A 246 -19.14 5.16 10.64
N THR A 247 -20.11 4.28 10.86
CA THR A 247 -21.40 4.64 11.48
C THR A 247 -21.37 4.65 13.00
N ASP A 248 -20.52 3.79 13.61
CA ASP A 248 -20.30 3.76 15.06
C ASP A 248 -19.11 4.65 15.44
N PRO A 249 -19.30 5.71 16.23
CA PRO A 249 -18.20 6.55 16.71
C PRO A 249 -17.10 5.76 17.42
N ALA A 250 -17.41 4.69 18.13
CA ALA A 250 -16.42 3.87 18.82
C ALA A 250 -15.47 3.14 17.86
N ALA A 251 -15.87 2.93 16.60
CA ALA A 251 -15.06 2.27 15.57
C ALA A 251 -14.09 3.22 14.81
N VAL A 252 -14.09 4.52 15.12
CA VAL A 252 -13.19 5.49 14.44
C VAL A 252 -11.71 5.14 14.62
N PRO A 253 -11.20 4.83 15.83
CA PRO A 253 -9.81 4.43 16.00
C PRO A 253 -9.46 3.16 15.23
N ASP A 254 -10.36 2.17 15.21
CA ASP A 254 -10.16 0.91 14.49
C ASP A 254 -10.09 1.13 12.97
N ALA A 255 -10.96 2.00 12.44
CA ALA A 255 -10.94 2.35 11.02
C ALA A 255 -9.61 3.01 10.60
N VAL A 256 -9.08 3.92 11.43
CA VAL A 256 -7.78 4.56 11.18
C VAL A 256 -6.64 3.56 11.33
N ALA A 257 -6.67 2.72 12.36
CA ALA A 257 -5.70 1.66 12.59
C ALA A 257 -5.63 0.68 11.40
N ALA A 258 -6.80 0.27 10.89
CA ALA A 258 -6.93 -0.65 9.76
C ALA A 258 -6.30 -0.11 8.48
N VAL A 259 -6.57 1.15 8.13
CA VAL A 259 -5.99 1.80 6.93
C VAL A 259 -4.47 1.87 7.02
N MET A 260 -3.93 2.08 8.21
CA MET A 260 -2.48 2.15 8.45
C MET A 260 -1.85 0.78 8.69
N GLY A 261 -2.65 -0.28 8.84
CA GLY A 261 -2.17 -1.60 9.26
C GLY A 261 -1.59 -1.60 10.68
N ILE A 262 -2.11 -0.74 11.58
CA ILE A 262 -1.66 -0.63 12.97
C ILE A 262 -2.44 -1.60 13.84
N THR A 263 -1.73 -2.34 14.70
CA THR A 263 -2.32 -3.27 15.67
C THR A 263 -2.45 -2.65 17.04
N GLN A 264 -3.49 -3.04 17.77
CA GLN A 264 -3.63 -2.66 19.17
C GLN A 264 -2.49 -3.25 20.01
N GLN A 265 -1.75 -2.40 20.70
CA GLN A 265 -0.67 -2.81 21.61
C GLN A 265 -1.24 -3.37 22.92
N PRO A 266 -0.56 -4.34 23.57
CA PRO A 266 -0.95 -4.80 24.89
C PRO A 266 -1.08 -3.62 25.87
N ASP A 267 -2.09 -3.65 26.72
CA ASP A 267 -2.39 -2.65 27.75
C ASP A 267 -2.64 -1.23 27.24
N LYS A 268 -2.88 -1.05 25.93
CA LYS A 268 -3.25 0.22 25.31
C LYS A 268 -4.58 0.13 24.57
N SER A 269 -5.30 1.22 24.53
CA SER A 269 -6.44 1.38 23.62
C SER A 269 -5.97 1.42 22.15
N VAL A 270 -6.87 1.23 21.20
CA VAL A 270 -6.56 1.37 19.78
C VAL A 270 -6.07 2.78 19.45
N SER A 271 -6.71 3.83 20.04
CA SER A 271 -6.28 5.23 19.88
C SER A 271 -4.85 5.46 20.36
N GLU A 272 -4.49 4.93 21.53
CA GLU A 272 -3.13 5.01 22.07
C GLU A 272 -2.12 4.24 21.22
N SER A 273 -2.55 3.12 20.66
CA SER A 273 -1.71 2.30 19.75
C SER A 273 -1.44 3.02 18.43
N VAL A 274 -2.46 3.67 17.86
CA VAL A 274 -2.30 4.52 16.66
C VAL A 274 -1.36 5.68 16.96
N ALA A 275 -1.55 6.38 18.07
CA ALA A 275 -0.69 7.50 18.47
C ALA A 275 0.77 7.07 18.67
N ALA A 276 0.99 5.91 19.30
CA ALA A 276 2.33 5.36 19.51
C ALA A 276 3.03 4.92 18.19
N ALA A 277 2.29 4.35 17.24
CA ALA A 277 2.83 3.97 15.94
C ALA A 277 3.20 5.18 15.06
N LEU A 278 2.60 6.32 15.35
CA LEU A 278 2.89 7.60 14.67
C LEU A 278 4.02 8.39 15.32
N GLU A 279 4.50 7.97 16.48
CA GLU A 279 5.59 8.67 17.19
C GLU A 279 6.85 8.73 16.32
N GLY A 280 7.37 9.95 16.14
CA GLY A 280 8.59 10.19 15.37
C GLY A 280 8.46 10.12 13.87
N ARG A 281 7.25 9.93 13.32
CA ARG A 281 6.97 9.96 11.89
C ARG A 281 6.64 11.37 11.42
N VAL A 282 7.14 11.73 10.25
CA VAL A 282 6.81 13.00 9.56
C VAL A 282 5.74 12.68 8.51
N ARG A 283 4.48 12.68 8.92
CA ARG A 283 3.32 12.28 8.13
C ARG A 283 2.26 13.37 8.04
N LEU A 284 1.57 13.41 6.90
CA LEU A 284 0.31 14.13 6.77
C LEU A 284 -0.85 13.12 6.84
N LEU A 285 -1.76 13.35 7.78
CA LEU A 285 -3.00 12.59 7.91
C LEU A 285 -4.16 13.47 7.40
N VAL A 286 -4.84 13.00 6.36
CA VAL A 286 -6.07 13.64 5.87
C VAL A 286 -7.25 12.85 6.41
N ILE A 287 -8.01 13.45 7.34
CA ILE A 287 -9.17 12.82 7.98
C ILE A 287 -10.43 13.46 7.40
N ASP A 288 -11.08 12.74 6.51
CA ASP A 288 -12.21 13.27 5.73
C ASP A 288 -13.56 12.89 6.32
N ASN A 289 -14.50 13.81 6.26
CA ASN A 289 -15.90 13.63 6.65
C ASN A 289 -16.11 13.34 8.16
N CYS A 290 -15.53 14.18 9.03
CA CYS A 290 -15.60 13.99 10.48
C CYS A 290 -16.97 14.33 11.10
N GLU A 291 -17.87 14.99 10.37
CA GLU A 291 -19.08 15.62 10.91
C GLU A 291 -20.07 14.71 11.62
N HIS A 292 -20.13 13.42 11.30
CA HIS A 292 -21.07 12.46 11.90
C HIS A 292 -20.46 11.66 13.06
N VAL A 293 -19.14 11.75 13.24
CA VAL A 293 -18.36 11.08 14.30
C VAL A 293 -17.43 12.08 15.00
N LEU A 294 -17.88 13.32 15.15
CA LEU A 294 -17.07 14.49 15.51
C LEU A 294 -16.26 14.27 16.78
N ASP A 295 -16.91 13.88 17.87
CA ASP A 295 -16.26 13.70 19.19
C ASP A 295 -15.19 12.59 19.13
N ALA A 296 -15.51 11.45 18.53
CA ALA A 296 -14.56 10.34 18.40
C ALA A 296 -13.35 10.68 17.50
N ALA A 297 -13.59 11.43 16.43
CA ALA A 297 -12.51 11.92 15.57
C ALA A 297 -11.64 12.94 16.33
N ALA A 298 -12.23 13.84 17.10
CA ALA A 298 -11.54 14.82 17.93
C ALA A 298 -10.67 14.14 18.99
N ASP A 299 -11.21 13.15 19.72
CA ASP A 299 -10.49 12.40 20.74
C ASP A 299 -9.26 11.68 20.16
N LEU A 300 -9.41 11.03 18.99
CA LEU A 300 -8.31 10.36 18.30
C LEU A 300 -7.25 11.36 17.84
N ILE A 301 -7.66 12.47 17.21
CA ILE A 301 -6.76 13.53 16.76
C ILE A 301 -5.98 14.13 17.94
N GLU A 302 -6.64 14.40 19.06
CA GLU A 302 -5.98 14.91 20.27
C GLU A 302 -4.95 13.90 20.81
N ALA A 303 -5.28 12.61 20.83
CA ALA A 303 -4.35 11.56 21.25
C ALA A 303 -3.11 11.50 20.33
N ILE A 304 -3.29 11.58 19.01
CA ILE A 304 -2.19 11.60 18.04
C ILE A 304 -1.31 12.84 18.25
N LEU A 305 -1.89 14.03 18.31
CA LEU A 305 -1.15 15.30 18.44
C LEU A 305 -0.37 15.41 19.75
N ARG A 306 -0.85 14.77 20.83
CA ARG A 306 -0.20 14.73 22.13
C ARG A 306 1.07 13.87 22.11
N HIS A 307 1.05 12.76 21.39
CA HIS A 307 2.15 11.79 21.38
C HIS A 307 3.13 11.98 20.20
N SER A 308 2.69 12.60 19.11
CA SER A 308 3.46 12.69 17.87
C SER A 308 3.68 14.14 17.45
N PRO A 309 4.82 14.79 17.85
CA PRO A 309 5.07 16.19 17.55
C PRO A 309 5.32 16.50 16.07
N THR A 310 5.62 15.50 15.27
CA THR A 310 5.98 15.61 13.85
C THR A 310 4.84 15.28 12.87
N VAL A 311 3.69 14.84 13.38
CA VAL A 311 2.50 14.55 12.58
C VAL A 311 1.73 15.86 12.35
N THR A 312 1.29 16.06 11.10
CA THR A 312 0.38 17.14 10.69
C THR A 312 -0.94 16.53 10.26
N ILE A 313 -2.05 17.19 10.60
CA ILE A 313 -3.41 16.68 10.33
C ILE A 313 -4.19 17.73 9.54
N LEU A 314 -4.80 17.29 8.43
CA LEU A 314 -5.77 18.04 7.66
C LEU A 314 -7.13 17.33 7.77
N ALA A 315 -8.05 17.94 8.51
CA ALA A 315 -9.39 17.38 8.67
C ALA A 315 -10.41 18.09 7.77
N THR A 316 -11.47 17.38 7.40
CA THR A 316 -12.65 18.01 6.79
C THR A 316 -13.89 17.74 7.62
N SER A 317 -14.71 18.76 7.83
CA SER A 317 -15.95 18.65 8.61
C SER A 317 -16.93 19.75 8.20
N ARG A 318 -18.16 19.69 8.70
CA ARG A 318 -19.12 20.82 8.57
C ARG A 318 -18.84 21.94 9.56
N GLU A 319 -18.26 21.61 10.69
CA GLU A 319 -17.89 22.53 11.78
C GLU A 319 -16.51 22.17 12.34
N GLY A 320 -15.93 23.00 13.18
CA GLY A 320 -14.66 22.71 13.85
C GLY A 320 -14.76 21.51 14.78
N LEU A 321 -13.64 20.82 14.98
CA LEU A 321 -13.54 19.62 15.83
C LEU A 321 -13.48 19.98 17.33
N GLY A 322 -13.15 21.25 17.66
CA GLY A 322 -12.99 21.70 19.05
C GLY A 322 -11.70 21.23 19.73
N VAL A 323 -10.72 20.76 18.97
CA VAL A 323 -9.43 20.30 19.48
C VAL A 323 -8.51 21.49 19.81
N PRO A 324 -7.73 21.47 20.90
CA PRO A 324 -6.79 22.55 21.23
C PRO A 324 -5.79 22.83 20.10
N ASN A 325 -5.56 24.10 19.80
CA ASN A 325 -4.72 24.60 18.71
C ASN A 325 -5.19 24.24 17.30
N GLU A 326 -6.45 23.87 17.14
CA GLU A 326 -7.09 23.70 15.84
C GLU A 326 -7.11 25.02 15.09
N GLN A 327 -6.68 25.01 13.83
CA GLN A 327 -6.87 26.11 12.90
C GLN A 327 -8.05 25.80 11.99
N VAL A 328 -9.17 26.42 12.23
CA VAL A 328 -10.37 26.28 11.40
C VAL A 328 -10.24 27.15 10.16
N TRP A 329 -10.36 26.54 8.98
CA TRP A 329 -10.30 27.20 7.67
C TRP A 329 -11.64 27.05 6.94
N PRO A 330 -12.48 28.08 6.85
CA PRO A 330 -13.79 28.01 6.19
C PRO A 330 -13.62 27.98 4.66
N VAL A 331 -14.07 26.92 4.00
CA VAL A 331 -14.05 26.79 2.54
C VAL A 331 -15.18 27.61 1.94
N PRO A 332 -14.88 28.68 1.18
CA PRO A 332 -15.92 29.51 0.55
C PRO A 332 -16.59 28.77 -0.63
N SER A 333 -17.76 29.19 -1.05
CA SER A 333 -18.31 28.82 -2.36
C SER A 333 -17.44 29.41 -3.49
N LEU A 334 -17.54 28.88 -4.72
CA LEU A 334 -16.88 29.46 -5.89
C LEU A 334 -17.41 30.87 -6.15
N ASP A 335 -16.51 31.75 -6.56
CA ASP A 335 -16.92 33.13 -6.86
C ASP A 335 -17.85 33.12 -8.08
N VAL A 336 -18.95 33.84 -7.94
CA VAL A 336 -19.94 34.10 -9.00
C VAL A 336 -19.77 35.51 -9.64
N ARG A 337 -18.77 36.26 -9.19
CA ARG A 337 -18.37 37.55 -9.74
C ARG A 337 -16.93 37.47 -10.27
N PRO A 338 -16.58 38.08 -11.39
CA PRO A 338 -17.25 39.10 -12.16
C PRO A 338 -18.19 38.63 -13.28
N GLY A 339 -19.01 37.61 -13.12
CA GLY A 339 -19.96 37.16 -14.14
C GLY A 339 -19.42 36.00 -14.95
N ILE A 340 -19.29 36.11 -16.29
CA ILE A 340 -18.90 35.02 -17.19
C ILE A 340 -17.48 34.51 -16.90
N ASP A 341 -16.58 35.33 -16.41
CA ASP A 341 -15.18 34.97 -16.06
C ASP A 341 -15.03 34.44 -14.66
N SER A 342 -16.13 34.21 -13.92
CA SER A 342 -16.11 33.70 -12.57
C SER A 342 -15.70 32.21 -12.51
N SER A 343 -15.12 31.76 -11.40
CA SER A 343 -14.75 30.36 -11.18
C SER A 343 -15.96 29.42 -11.21
N ALA A 344 -17.13 29.90 -10.74
CA ALA A 344 -18.37 29.13 -10.79
C ALA A 344 -18.83 28.87 -12.24
N VAL A 345 -18.77 29.91 -13.11
CA VAL A 345 -19.12 29.80 -14.53
C VAL A 345 -18.08 28.95 -15.27
N SER A 346 -16.79 29.12 -14.96
CA SER A 346 -15.72 28.30 -15.54
C SER A 346 -15.93 26.80 -15.26
N LEU A 347 -16.34 26.45 -14.03
CA LEU A 347 -16.70 25.08 -13.68
C LEU A 347 -17.90 24.58 -14.49
N PHE A 348 -18.97 25.40 -14.58
CA PHE A 348 -20.16 25.04 -15.35
C PHE A 348 -19.80 24.76 -16.82
N LEU A 349 -19.03 25.65 -17.45
CA LEU A 349 -18.64 25.52 -18.85
C LEU A 349 -17.76 24.32 -19.11
N GLU A 350 -16.77 24.06 -18.26
CA GLU A 350 -15.92 22.87 -18.39
C GLU A 350 -16.73 21.57 -18.32
N ARG A 351 -17.67 21.46 -17.37
CA ARG A 351 -18.54 20.29 -17.26
C ARG A 351 -19.52 20.16 -18.45
N ALA A 352 -20.08 21.26 -18.90
CA ALA A 352 -20.96 21.28 -20.09
C ALA A 352 -20.19 20.89 -21.35
N GLN A 353 -18.97 21.39 -21.55
CA GLN A 353 -18.08 21.03 -22.67
C GLN A 353 -17.62 19.57 -22.62
N GLY A 354 -17.45 18.98 -21.43
CA GLY A 354 -17.18 17.56 -21.29
C GLY A 354 -18.28 16.66 -21.89
N LEU A 355 -19.52 17.14 -21.90
CA LEU A 355 -20.69 16.47 -22.50
C LEU A 355 -20.90 16.86 -23.97
N ALA A 356 -20.58 18.10 -24.32
CA ALA A 356 -20.74 18.67 -25.64
C ALA A 356 -19.46 19.45 -26.04
N PRO A 357 -18.43 18.81 -26.60
CA PRO A 357 -17.09 19.38 -26.81
C PRO A 357 -17.08 20.71 -27.61
N HIS A 358 -18.12 20.96 -28.41
CA HIS A 358 -18.23 22.17 -29.23
C HIS A 358 -19.19 23.21 -28.64
N PHE A 359 -19.61 23.01 -27.38
CA PHE A 359 -20.52 23.99 -26.73
C PHE A 359 -19.79 25.31 -26.47
N VAL A 360 -20.27 26.37 -27.12
CA VAL A 360 -19.86 27.75 -26.89
C VAL A 360 -21.13 28.53 -26.60
N PRO A 361 -21.29 29.10 -25.40
CA PRO A 361 -22.52 29.80 -25.05
C PRO A 361 -22.70 31.08 -25.91
N THR A 362 -23.89 31.29 -26.39
CA THR A 362 -24.33 32.59 -26.90
C THR A 362 -24.40 33.61 -25.75
N THR A 363 -24.46 34.90 -26.06
CA THR A 363 -24.58 35.94 -25.01
C THR A 363 -25.78 35.71 -24.08
N GLN A 364 -26.90 35.28 -24.63
CA GLN A 364 -28.12 34.99 -23.86
C GLN A 364 -27.97 33.74 -22.97
N GLU A 365 -27.26 32.70 -23.44
CA GLU A 365 -26.95 31.51 -22.66
C GLU A 365 -25.93 31.83 -21.57
N ALA A 366 -24.92 32.66 -21.85
CA ALA A 366 -23.95 33.11 -20.88
C ALA A 366 -24.62 33.84 -19.69
N ASP A 367 -25.56 34.74 -19.95
CA ASP A 367 -26.33 35.42 -18.91
C ASP A 367 -27.18 34.41 -18.09
N ALA A 368 -27.76 33.42 -18.76
CA ALA A 368 -28.52 32.36 -18.08
C ALA A 368 -27.63 31.51 -17.19
N ILE A 369 -26.42 31.14 -17.64
CA ILE A 369 -25.44 30.37 -16.87
C ILE A 369 -24.96 31.14 -15.64
N VAL A 370 -24.65 32.43 -15.78
CA VAL A 370 -24.31 33.30 -14.66
C VAL A 370 -25.42 33.32 -13.60
N GLU A 371 -26.67 33.46 -14.04
CA GLU A 371 -27.81 33.46 -13.14
C GLU A 371 -28.03 32.07 -12.48
N ILE A 372 -27.83 30.97 -13.19
CA ILE A 372 -27.87 29.61 -12.64
C ILE A 372 -26.81 29.48 -11.54
N CYS A 373 -25.55 29.83 -11.82
CA CYS A 373 -24.45 29.75 -10.83
C CYS A 373 -24.73 30.60 -9.59
N ARG A 374 -25.33 31.76 -9.78
CA ARG A 374 -25.74 32.65 -8.66
C ARG A 374 -26.84 32.01 -7.81
N ARG A 375 -27.87 31.41 -8.43
CA ARG A 375 -28.96 30.74 -7.72
C ARG A 375 -28.54 29.49 -7.01
N LEU A 376 -27.44 28.87 -7.45
CA LEU A 376 -26.81 27.70 -6.82
C LEU A 376 -25.73 28.11 -5.80
N ASP A 377 -25.68 29.39 -5.39
CA ASP A 377 -24.76 29.95 -4.39
C ASP A 377 -23.28 29.69 -4.66
N GLY A 378 -22.90 29.41 -5.92
CA GLY A 378 -21.55 29.04 -6.28
C GLY A 378 -21.11 27.68 -5.70
N ILE A 379 -22.03 26.79 -5.27
CA ILE A 379 -21.70 25.48 -4.71
C ILE A 379 -21.28 24.53 -5.84
N PRO A 380 -20.01 24.03 -5.84
CA PRO A 380 -19.48 23.23 -6.94
C PRO A 380 -20.37 22.04 -7.34
N LEU A 381 -20.79 21.22 -6.38
CA LEU A 381 -21.62 20.05 -6.63
C LEU A 381 -22.96 20.42 -7.28
N ALA A 382 -23.60 21.50 -6.82
CA ALA A 382 -24.86 21.97 -7.41
C ALA A 382 -24.66 22.47 -8.84
N ILE A 383 -23.52 23.12 -9.12
CA ILE A 383 -23.14 23.60 -10.47
C ILE A 383 -22.87 22.39 -11.40
N GLU A 384 -22.14 21.38 -10.95
CA GLU A 384 -21.87 20.17 -11.73
C GLU A 384 -23.17 19.41 -12.08
N LEU A 385 -24.06 19.26 -11.11
CA LEU A 385 -25.39 18.67 -11.33
C LEU A 385 -26.22 19.47 -12.36
N ALA A 386 -26.17 20.78 -12.29
CA ALA A 386 -26.86 21.64 -13.28
C ALA A 386 -26.21 21.53 -14.67
N ALA A 387 -24.88 21.63 -14.76
CA ALA A 387 -24.15 21.56 -16.02
C ALA A 387 -24.36 20.21 -16.74
N SER A 388 -24.50 19.09 -15.98
CA SER A 388 -24.77 17.76 -16.56
C SER A 388 -26.10 17.69 -17.32
N ARG A 389 -27.05 18.57 -17.02
CA ARG A 389 -28.37 18.67 -17.68
C ARG A 389 -28.35 19.43 -19.02
N MET A 390 -27.23 20.04 -19.37
CA MET A 390 -27.07 20.66 -20.69
C MET A 390 -27.19 19.68 -21.86
N SER A 391 -27.07 18.37 -21.58
CA SER A 391 -27.36 17.31 -22.56
C SER A 391 -28.83 17.15 -22.90
N SER A 392 -29.76 17.66 -22.06
CA SER A 392 -31.23 17.44 -22.19
C SER A 392 -32.06 18.72 -22.17
N MET A 393 -31.48 19.87 -21.81
CA MET A 393 -32.19 21.15 -21.79
C MET A 393 -31.23 22.34 -22.01
N THR A 394 -31.75 23.46 -22.47
CA THR A 394 -30.97 24.69 -22.64
C THR A 394 -30.74 25.41 -21.32
N ALA A 395 -29.69 26.26 -21.24
CA ALA A 395 -29.41 27.08 -20.04
C ALA A 395 -30.62 28.00 -19.67
N GLY A 396 -31.35 28.50 -20.67
CA GLY A 396 -32.55 29.32 -20.45
C GLY A 396 -33.69 28.53 -19.77
N GLU A 397 -34.00 27.30 -20.29
CA GLU A 397 -35.01 26.42 -19.69
C GLU A 397 -34.64 26.02 -18.27
N MET A 398 -33.35 25.76 -18.03
CA MET A 398 -32.84 25.40 -16.71
C MET A 398 -32.98 26.55 -15.72
N ARG A 399 -32.56 27.76 -16.11
CA ARG A 399 -32.77 29.00 -15.33
C ARG A 399 -34.23 29.18 -14.93
N ASP A 400 -35.17 29.02 -15.86
CA ASP A 400 -36.59 29.24 -15.63
C ASP A 400 -37.19 28.17 -14.69
N ARG A 401 -36.75 26.90 -14.80
CA ARG A 401 -37.13 25.80 -13.88
C ARG A 401 -36.59 25.98 -12.48
N LEU A 402 -35.33 26.38 -12.33
CA LEU A 402 -34.73 26.70 -11.02
C LEU A 402 -35.40 27.91 -10.34
N GLY A 403 -36.17 28.71 -11.05
CA GLY A 403 -36.88 29.91 -10.53
C GLY A 403 -38.15 29.60 -9.74
N GLN A 404 -38.76 28.43 -9.87
CA GLN A 404 -40.08 28.15 -9.26
C GLN A 404 -40.02 27.61 -7.81
N PRO A 405 -39.18 26.68 -7.43
CA PRO A 405 -39.08 26.16 -6.05
C PRO A 405 -38.38 27.12 -5.07
N PHE A 406 -37.39 27.91 -5.54
CA PHE A 406 -36.53 28.74 -4.69
C PHE A 406 -37.20 30.02 -4.14
N ARG A 407 -38.37 30.41 -4.66
CA ARG A 407 -39.11 31.62 -4.20
C ARG A 407 -39.83 31.50 -2.87
N LEU A 408 -39.99 30.26 -2.36
CA LEU A 408 -40.80 30.00 -1.15
C LEU A 408 -40.03 29.99 0.19
N LEU A 409 -38.69 30.13 0.18
CA LEU A 409 -37.84 29.94 1.36
C LEU A 409 -36.89 31.10 1.68
N VAL A 410 -37.38 32.35 1.55
CA VAL A 410 -36.62 33.52 2.00
C VAL A 410 -36.92 33.72 3.49
N GLY A 411 -36.06 33.25 4.38
CA GLY A 411 -36.14 33.54 5.82
C GLY A 411 -35.05 32.89 6.65
N SER A 412 -34.02 33.65 6.95
CA SER A 412 -33.10 33.63 8.09
C SER A 412 -32.07 32.48 8.24
N ARG A 413 -30.80 32.90 8.21
CA ARG A 413 -29.50 32.30 8.55
C ARG A 413 -28.77 31.66 7.36
N ARG A 414 -27.72 32.30 6.89
CA ARG A 414 -26.91 32.00 5.70
C ARG A 414 -26.32 30.57 5.63
N SER A 415 -26.10 29.90 6.73
CA SER A 415 -25.58 28.53 6.72
C SER A 415 -26.66 27.46 6.47
N LEU A 416 -27.85 27.65 7.03
CA LEU A 416 -29.03 26.82 6.79
C LEU A 416 -29.54 26.90 5.34
N GLU A 417 -29.47 28.11 4.73
CA GLU A 417 -29.91 28.33 3.35
C GLU A 417 -29.08 27.53 2.33
N ARG A 418 -27.74 27.46 2.49
CA ARG A 418 -26.86 26.71 1.58
C ARG A 418 -27.04 25.19 1.66
N HIS A 419 -27.32 24.63 2.84
CA HIS A 419 -27.68 23.21 2.98
C HIS A 419 -28.99 22.89 2.26
N HIS A 420 -29.97 23.77 2.33
CA HIS A 420 -31.21 23.61 1.60
C HIS A 420 -30.99 23.70 0.09
N THR A 421 -30.13 24.61 -0.38
CA THR A 421 -29.81 24.77 -1.81
C THR A 421 -29.21 23.48 -2.39
N LEU A 422 -28.23 22.89 -1.71
CA LEU A 422 -27.58 21.63 -2.17
C LEU A 422 -28.57 20.45 -2.15
N ARG A 423 -29.31 20.27 -1.06
CA ARG A 423 -30.31 19.21 -0.96
C ARG A 423 -31.37 19.34 -2.06
N HIS A 424 -31.82 20.57 -2.35
CA HIS A 424 -32.76 20.85 -3.45
C HIS A 424 -32.13 20.54 -4.82
N ALA A 425 -30.86 20.84 -5.04
CA ALA A 425 -30.18 20.51 -6.29
C ALA A 425 -30.06 19.00 -6.51
N VAL A 426 -29.73 18.24 -5.45
CA VAL A 426 -29.72 16.77 -5.50
C VAL A 426 -31.12 16.22 -5.73
N GLN A 427 -32.12 16.70 -4.96
CA GLN A 427 -33.53 16.32 -5.13
C GLN A 427 -34.02 16.60 -6.54
N TRP A 428 -33.78 17.79 -7.08
CA TRP A 428 -34.16 18.16 -8.45
C TRP A 428 -33.51 17.25 -9.49
N SER A 429 -32.23 16.94 -9.34
CA SER A 429 -31.52 15.97 -10.21
C SER A 429 -32.09 14.57 -10.09
N TYR A 430 -32.46 14.13 -8.90
CA TYR A 430 -33.09 12.85 -8.64
C TYR A 430 -34.50 12.76 -9.25
N ASP A 431 -35.31 13.82 -9.13
CA ASP A 431 -36.67 13.86 -9.66
C ASP A 431 -36.72 13.72 -11.20
N LEU A 432 -35.64 14.12 -11.87
CA LEU A 432 -35.46 13.97 -13.33
C LEU A 432 -34.96 12.60 -13.77
N LEU A 433 -34.69 11.68 -12.84
CA LEU A 433 -34.33 10.30 -13.17
C LEU A 433 -35.56 9.47 -13.54
N HIS A 434 -35.37 8.47 -14.40
CA HIS A 434 -36.34 7.41 -14.59
C HIS A 434 -36.39 6.48 -13.38
N ASP A 435 -37.49 5.74 -13.20
CA ASP A 435 -37.70 4.91 -12.01
C ASP A 435 -36.60 3.85 -11.83
N ALA A 436 -36.11 3.24 -12.91
CA ALA A 436 -35.01 2.28 -12.87
C ALA A 436 -33.68 2.92 -12.44
N GLU A 437 -33.39 4.15 -12.89
CA GLU A 437 -32.21 4.90 -12.47
C GLU A 437 -32.27 5.28 -10.99
N LYS A 438 -33.48 5.69 -10.50
CA LYS A 438 -33.71 5.97 -9.08
C LYS A 438 -33.47 4.73 -8.23
N ALA A 439 -34.07 3.60 -8.64
CA ALA A 439 -33.94 2.35 -7.93
C ALA A 439 -32.47 1.91 -7.81
N LEU A 440 -31.70 1.96 -8.91
CA LEU A 440 -30.29 1.59 -8.89
C LEU A 440 -29.46 2.56 -8.05
N LEU A 441 -29.68 3.89 -8.18
CA LEU A 441 -28.95 4.91 -7.38
C LEU A 441 -29.16 4.68 -5.88
N ASP A 442 -30.45 4.49 -5.47
CA ASP A 442 -30.82 4.27 -4.08
C ASP A 442 -30.18 2.98 -3.55
N ARG A 443 -30.23 1.89 -4.30
CA ARG A 443 -29.69 0.59 -3.89
C ARG A 443 -28.16 0.60 -3.85
N CYS A 444 -27.48 1.33 -4.75
CA CYS A 444 -26.03 1.49 -4.71
C CYS A 444 -25.54 2.39 -3.55
N SER A 445 -26.43 3.10 -2.85
CA SER A 445 -26.07 3.92 -1.68
C SER A 445 -25.54 3.10 -0.49
N VAL A 446 -25.76 1.77 -0.48
CA VAL A 446 -25.25 0.85 0.55
C VAL A 446 -23.74 0.64 0.49
N PHE A 447 -23.09 0.97 -0.64
CA PHE A 447 -21.65 0.82 -0.77
C PHE A 447 -20.90 1.97 -0.09
N ALA A 448 -20.00 1.62 0.80
CA ALA A 448 -19.21 2.58 1.58
C ALA A 448 -17.92 3.02 0.87
N GLY A 449 -17.30 2.13 0.06
CA GLY A 449 -15.99 2.33 -0.57
C GLY A 449 -16.02 2.34 -2.11
N GLY A 450 -17.16 2.69 -2.73
CA GLY A 450 -17.37 2.53 -4.16
C GLY A 450 -17.69 1.07 -4.54
N PHE A 451 -17.94 0.81 -5.84
CA PHE A 451 -18.41 -0.48 -6.32
C PHE A 451 -18.01 -0.70 -7.79
N ASP A 452 -18.02 -1.92 -8.25
CA ASP A 452 -17.91 -2.29 -9.67
C ASP A 452 -19.27 -2.69 -10.25
N ILE A 453 -19.32 -3.02 -11.55
CA ILE A 453 -20.55 -3.43 -12.21
C ILE A 453 -21.13 -4.71 -11.58
N GLN A 454 -20.29 -5.67 -11.21
CA GLN A 454 -20.77 -6.95 -10.64
C GLN A 454 -21.47 -6.72 -9.30
N SER A 455 -20.89 -5.92 -8.42
CA SER A 455 -21.50 -5.56 -7.14
C SER A 455 -22.76 -4.70 -7.31
N ALA A 456 -22.78 -3.78 -8.29
CA ALA A 456 -24.00 -3.04 -8.64
C ALA A 456 -25.12 -3.98 -9.13
N CYS A 457 -24.81 -4.96 -9.98
CA CYS A 457 -25.76 -5.99 -10.42
C CYS A 457 -26.32 -6.78 -9.23
N ALA A 458 -25.47 -7.17 -8.28
CA ALA A 458 -25.90 -7.94 -7.11
C ALA A 458 -26.90 -7.20 -6.21
N VAL A 459 -26.79 -5.87 -6.09
CA VAL A 459 -27.71 -5.06 -5.29
C VAL A 459 -28.88 -4.49 -6.09
N SER A 460 -28.86 -4.54 -7.42
CA SER A 460 -29.81 -3.85 -8.30
C SER A 460 -31.28 -4.21 -8.05
N GLY A 461 -31.54 -5.42 -7.56
CA GLY A 461 -32.90 -5.95 -7.41
C GLY A 461 -33.54 -6.43 -8.74
N PHE A 462 -32.78 -6.43 -9.85
CA PHE A 462 -33.23 -7.03 -11.11
C PHE A 462 -33.12 -8.56 -11.07
N ASP A 463 -33.92 -9.24 -11.88
CA ASP A 463 -33.96 -10.72 -11.92
C ASP A 463 -32.58 -11.28 -12.31
N GLU A 464 -32.04 -12.17 -11.50
CA GLU A 464 -30.76 -12.83 -11.75
C GLU A 464 -30.79 -13.78 -12.93
N ALA A 465 -31.98 -14.26 -13.30
CA ALA A 465 -32.18 -15.18 -14.43
C ALA A 465 -32.21 -14.47 -15.80
N ASP A 466 -32.16 -13.13 -15.83
CA ASP A 466 -32.11 -12.36 -17.07
C ASP A 466 -30.69 -12.16 -17.54
N ASP A 467 -30.29 -12.85 -18.61
CA ASP A 467 -28.97 -12.72 -19.25
C ASP A 467 -28.66 -11.26 -19.70
N SER A 468 -29.68 -10.40 -19.80
CA SER A 468 -29.50 -8.99 -20.15
C SER A 468 -29.25 -8.07 -18.97
N ARG A 469 -29.34 -8.55 -17.73
CA ARG A 469 -29.22 -7.78 -16.49
C ARG A 469 -27.96 -6.92 -16.46
N ASP A 470 -26.82 -7.52 -16.77
CA ASP A 470 -25.52 -6.83 -16.69
C ASP A 470 -25.44 -5.67 -17.68
N TYR A 471 -26.01 -5.82 -18.86
CA TYR A 471 -26.09 -4.73 -19.85
C TYR A 471 -27.05 -3.62 -19.40
N VAL A 472 -28.20 -3.99 -18.82
CA VAL A 472 -29.16 -3.02 -18.28
C VAL A 472 -28.54 -2.20 -17.14
N VAL A 473 -27.87 -2.86 -16.20
CA VAL A 473 -27.19 -2.18 -15.09
C VAL A 473 -26.06 -1.30 -15.60
N LEU A 474 -25.27 -1.76 -16.57
CA LEU A 474 -24.21 -0.98 -17.20
C LEU A 474 -24.77 0.31 -17.84
N ASP A 475 -25.86 0.21 -18.60
CA ASP A 475 -26.50 1.37 -19.23
C ASP A 475 -27.02 2.37 -18.19
N LEU A 476 -27.61 1.87 -17.11
CA LEU A 476 -28.09 2.72 -16.00
C LEU A 476 -26.95 3.40 -15.25
N VAL A 477 -25.88 2.67 -14.95
CA VAL A 477 -24.68 3.24 -14.30
C VAL A 477 -24.06 4.31 -15.19
N ASP A 478 -23.93 4.04 -16.51
CA ASP A 478 -23.41 5.03 -17.45
C ASP A 478 -24.32 6.29 -17.55
N ALA A 479 -25.64 6.10 -17.51
CA ALA A 479 -26.59 7.20 -17.45
C ALA A 479 -26.42 8.03 -16.15
N LEU A 480 -26.22 7.39 -15.01
CA LEU A 480 -25.98 8.05 -13.72
C LEU A 480 -24.63 8.81 -13.69
N VAL A 481 -23.59 8.23 -14.31
CA VAL A 481 -22.29 8.91 -14.49
C VAL A 481 -22.44 10.15 -15.36
N ARG A 482 -23.10 10.05 -16.51
CA ARG A 482 -23.38 11.20 -17.37
C ARG A 482 -24.19 12.30 -16.67
N LYS A 483 -25.02 11.95 -15.71
CA LYS A 483 -25.83 12.88 -14.90
C LYS A 483 -25.08 13.39 -13.66
N SER A 484 -23.78 13.10 -13.51
CA SER A 484 -22.93 13.50 -12.39
C SER A 484 -23.42 13.04 -11.01
N LEU A 485 -24.19 11.94 -10.96
CA LEU A 485 -24.64 11.30 -9.73
C LEU A 485 -23.71 10.17 -9.28
N LEU A 486 -22.93 9.63 -10.22
CA LEU A 486 -21.84 8.72 -9.96
C LEU A 486 -20.54 9.26 -10.56
N VAL A 487 -19.41 8.87 -9.97
CA VAL A 487 -18.07 9.15 -10.48
C VAL A 487 -17.47 7.83 -10.94
N ALA A 488 -16.95 7.77 -12.17
CA ALA A 488 -16.24 6.59 -12.70
C ALA A 488 -14.73 6.81 -12.57
N ASP A 489 -14.05 5.90 -11.88
CA ASP A 489 -12.59 5.81 -11.83
C ASP A 489 -12.12 4.71 -12.77
N ARG A 490 -11.30 5.09 -13.76
CA ARG A 490 -10.73 4.23 -14.80
C ARG A 490 -9.21 4.09 -14.67
N SER A 491 -8.65 4.51 -13.55
CA SER A 491 -7.22 4.48 -13.31
C SER A 491 -6.66 3.07 -13.03
N ALA A 492 -7.54 2.13 -12.67
CA ALA A 492 -7.20 0.73 -12.44
C ALA A 492 -7.62 -0.17 -13.64
N GLU A 493 -7.20 -1.43 -13.65
CA GLU A 493 -7.59 -2.41 -14.68
C GLU A 493 -9.11 -2.59 -14.82
N ARG A 494 -9.87 -2.34 -13.75
CA ARG A 494 -11.34 -2.40 -13.74
C ARG A 494 -11.90 -1.04 -13.37
N THR A 495 -12.92 -0.61 -14.11
CA THR A 495 -13.65 0.63 -13.80
C THR A 495 -14.38 0.46 -12.46
N ARG A 496 -14.16 1.41 -11.55
CA ARG A 496 -14.92 1.52 -10.30
C ARG A 496 -15.81 2.75 -10.33
N PHE A 497 -16.93 2.64 -9.65
CA PHE A 497 -17.89 3.73 -9.50
C PHE A 497 -17.97 4.13 -8.03
N SER A 498 -18.12 5.41 -7.79
CA SER A 498 -18.33 5.95 -6.45
C SER A 498 -19.41 7.02 -6.45
N MET A 499 -19.99 7.22 -5.30
CA MET A 499 -21.03 8.22 -5.06
C MET A 499 -20.48 9.27 -4.11
N LEU A 500 -20.68 10.54 -4.44
CA LEU A 500 -20.36 11.61 -3.49
C LEU A 500 -21.21 11.43 -2.22
N GLU A 501 -20.62 11.64 -1.05
CA GLU A 501 -21.26 11.35 0.23
C GLU A 501 -22.65 12.00 0.39
N THR A 502 -22.80 13.25 -0.06
CA THR A 502 -24.10 13.92 -0.02
C THR A 502 -25.17 13.25 -0.89
N ILE A 503 -24.76 12.66 -2.03
CA ILE A 503 -25.66 11.90 -2.91
C ILE A 503 -25.94 10.54 -2.30
N ARG A 504 -24.92 9.88 -1.72
CA ARG A 504 -25.06 8.59 -1.03
C ARG A 504 -26.05 8.69 0.13
N GLN A 505 -25.90 9.70 1.01
CA GLN A 505 -26.82 9.94 2.11
C GLN A 505 -28.25 10.20 1.61
N PHE A 506 -28.41 10.98 0.54
CA PHE A 506 -29.71 11.22 -0.08
C PHE A 506 -30.32 9.91 -0.62
N GLY A 507 -29.56 9.09 -1.35
CA GLY A 507 -30.01 7.79 -1.87
C GLY A 507 -30.41 6.84 -0.75
N GLU A 508 -29.64 6.79 0.34
CA GLU A 508 -29.93 5.98 1.52
C GLU A 508 -31.23 6.44 2.20
N GLU A 509 -31.47 7.74 2.34
CA GLU A 509 -32.74 8.28 2.85
C GLU A 509 -33.93 7.83 1.97
N GLN A 510 -33.79 7.85 0.63
CA GLN A 510 -34.80 7.37 -0.28
C GLN A 510 -35.03 5.86 -0.11
N LEU A 511 -33.97 5.09 0.00
CA LEU A 511 -34.01 3.63 0.20
C LEU A 511 -34.74 3.25 1.49
N VAL A 512 -34.42 3.98 2.59
CA VAL A 512 -35.11 3.80 3.89
C VAL A 512 -36.59 4.21 3.79
N ALA A 513 -36.90 5.32 3.15
CA ALA A 513 -38.28 5.79 2.97
C ALA A 513 -39.14 4.80 2.14
N LYS A 514 -38.54 4.04 1.24
CA LYS A 514 -39.18 2.97 0.47
C LYS A 514 -39.29 1.66 1.23
N GLY A 515 -38.62 1.50 2.36
CA GLY A 515 -38.56 0.26 3.14
C GLY A 515 -37.67 -0.83 2.53
N GLU A 516 -36.80 -0.49 1.57
CA GLU A 516 -35.94 -1.41 0.83
C GLU A 516 -34.49 -1.50 1.35
N ALA A 517 -34.18 -0.76 2.41
CA ALA A 517 -32.80 -0.65 2.92
C ALA A 517 -32.23 -2.00 3.41
N ASP A 518 -33.03 -2.78 4.12
CA ASP A 518 -32.59 -4.10 4.60
C ASP A 518 -32.37 -5.10 3.46
N ASP A 519 -33.24 -5.07 2.43
CA ASP A 519 -33.09 -5.95 1.26
C ASP A 519 -31.81 -5.62 0.46
N ALA A 520 -31.49 -4.35 0.28
CA ALA A 520 -30.28 -3.92 -0.42
C ALA A 520 -29.01 -4.28 0.35
N ARG A 521 -29.00 -4.06 1.68
CA ARG A 521 -27.88 -4.45 2.55
C ARG A 521 -27.70 -5.97 2.61
N ALA A 522 -28.82 -6.72 2.68
CA ALA A 522 -28.77 -8.19 2.59
C ALA A 522 -28.18 -8.68 1.28
N ALA A 523 -28.56 -8.05 0.15
CA ALA A 523 -28.02 -8.39 -1.16
C ALA A 523 -26.50 -8.09 -1.24
N GLN A 524 -26.05 -6.93 -0.72
CA GLN A 524 -24.64 -6.59 -0.61
C GLN A 524 -23.87 -7.62 0.23
N ALA A 525 -24.39 -7.95 1.40
CA ALA A 525 -23.72 -8.87 2.32
C ALA A 525 -23.60 -10.28 1.73
N ARG A 526 -24.68 -10.79 1.10
CA ARG A 526 -24.64 -12.07 0.39
C ARG A 526 -23.68 -12.07 -0.80
N TYR A 527 -23.60 -10.95 -1.54
CA TYR A 527 -22.63 -10.83 -2.62
C TYR A 527 -21.20 -11.01 -2.10
N PHE A 528 -20.82 -10.30 -1.03
CA PHE A 528 -19.50 -10.43 -0.46
C PHE A 528 -19.25 -11.80 0.19
N ALA A 529 -20.25 -12.40 0.85
CA ALA A 529 -20.12 -13.76 1.36
C ALA A 529 -19.87 -14.79 0.23
N GLY A 530 -20.55 -14.64 -0.90
CA GLY A 530 -20.40 -15.50 -2.08
C GLY A 530 -19.06 -15.34 -2.83
N ARG A 531 -18.20 -14.37 -2.45
CA ARG A 531 -16.89 -14.20 -3.08
C ARG A 531 -15.82 -15.17 -2.55
N GLU A 532 -16.11 -15.95 -1.51
CA GLU A 532 -15.15 -16.85 -0.87
C GLU A 532 -14.47 -17.81 -1.87
N ASP A 533 -15.25 -18.46 -2.74
CA ASP A 533 -14.70 -19.42 -3.72
C ASP A 533 -13.79 -18.74 -4.75
N ASP A 534 -14.15 -17.55 -5.22
CA ASP A 534 -13.33 -16.78 -6.16
C ASP A 534 -12.00 -16.33 -5.50
N ILE A 535 -12.07 -15.90 -4.24
CA ILE A 535 -10.91 -15.50 -3.46
C ILE A 535 -10.00 -16.70 -3.18
N LEU A 536 -10.57 -17.86 -2.87
CA LEU A 536 -9.84 -19.12 -2.70
C LEU A 536 -9.12 -19.52 -4.00
N ALA A 537 -9.79 -19.36 -5.14
CA ALA A 537 -9.20 -19.63 -6.46
C ALA A 537 -8.01 -18.68 -6.76
N LEU A 538 -8.14 -17.40 -6.45
CA LEU A 538 -7.03 -16.43 -6.58
C LEU A 538 -5.88 -16.76 -5.63
N TRP A 539 -6.17 -17.14 -4.39
CA TRP A 539 -5.18 -17.57 -3.40
C TRP A 539 -4.34 -18.74 -3.89
N GLY A 540 -4.97 -19.75 -4.49
CA GLY A 540 -4.32 -20.93 -5.04
C GLY A 540 -3.58 -20.71 -6.38
N SER A 541 -3.46 -19.47 -6.85
CA SER A 541 -2.94 -19.14 -8.19
C SER A 541 -1.74 -18.18 -8.14
N PRO A 542 -0.98 -18.04 -9.25
CA PRO A 542 0.05 -17.01 -9.38
C PRO A 542 -0.47 -15.56 -9.25
N ARG A 543 -1.81 -15.37 -9.36
CA ARG A 543 -2.49 -14.07 -9.23
C ARG A 543 -2.87 -13.73 -7.79
N GLN A 544 -2.17 -14.26 -6.81
CA GLN A 544 -2.46 -14.07 -5.38
C GLN A 544 -2.47 -12.58 -4.97
N ARG A 545 -1.65 -11.74 -5.62
CA ARG A 545 -1.65 -10.30 -5.43
C ARG A 545 -3.02 -9.67 -5.68
N ASP A 546 -3.75 -10.12 -6.70
CA ASP A 546 -5.07 -9.60 -7.02
C ASP A 546 -6.07 -9.80 -5.86
N ALA A 547 -5.91 -10.89 -5.08
CA ALA A 547 -6.74 -11.13 -3.89
C ALA A 547 -6.42 -10.11 -2.78
N TYR A 548 -5.16 -9.77 -2.56
CA TYR A 548 -4.77 -8.76 -1.56
C TYR A 548 -5.23 -7.36 -1.96
N ASP A 549 -5.03 -6.98 -3.22
CA ASP A 549 -5.44 -5.67 -3.76
C ASP A 549 -6.97 -5.54 -3.74
N TRP A 550 -7.69 -6.62 -4.05
CA TRP A 550 -9.15 -6.65 -3.93
C TRP A 550 -9.61 -6.46 -2.49
N LEU A 551 -9.04 -7.19 -1.52
CA LEU A 551 -9.38 -7.04 -0.10
C LEU A 551 -9.14 -5.60 0.38
N ALA A 552 -8.00 -5.03 0.06
CA ALA A 552 -7.67 -3.65 0.43
C ALA A 552 -8.67 -2.65 -0.16
N THR A 553 -9.11 -2.89 -1.39
CA THR A 553 -10.07 -2.04 -2.09
C THR A 553 -11.49 -2.17 -1.51
N GLU A 554 -11.91 -3.39 -1.15
CA GLU A 554 -13.27 -3.66 -0.68
C GLU A 554 -13.42 -3.62 0.85
N LEU A 555 -12.36 -3.35 1.61
CA LEU A 555 -12.37 -3.46 3.07
C LEU A 555 -13.52 -2.66 3.72
N ALA A 556 -13.80 -1.44 3.23
CA ALA A 556 -14.90 -0.63 3.74
C ALA A 556 -16.28 -1.29 3.50
N ASN A 557 -16.47 -1.86 2.31
CA ASN A 557 -17.69 -2.60 1.97
C ASN A 557 -17.81 -3.90 2.76
N LEU A 558 -16.70 -4.63 2.92
CA LEU A 558 -16.65 -5.86 3.72
C LEU A 558 -16.98 -5.62 5.18
N ARG A 559 -16.46 -4.51 5.76
CA ARG A 559 -16.80 -4.11 7.13
C ARG A 559 -18.29 -3.85 7.27
N THR A 560 -18.90 -3.11 6.35
CA THR A 560 -20.33 -2.81 6.36
C THR A 560 -21.15 -4.08 6.22
N ALA A 561 -20.79 -4.95 5.28
CA ALA A 561 -21.47 -6.23 5.04
C ALA A 561 -21.37 -7.18 6.25
N PHE A 562 -20.16 -7.30 6.82
CA PHE A 562 -19.90 -8.09 8.02
C PHE A 562 -20.73 -7.59 9.22
N ARG A 563 -20.66 -6.28 9.53
CA ARG A 563 -21.42 -5.69 10.63
C ARG A 563 -22.92 -5.93 10.50
N TRP A 564 -23.46 -5.69 9.29
CA TRP A 564 -24.88 -5.91 9.03
C TRP A 564 -25.31 -7.38 9.31
N ALA A 565 -24.50 -8.35 8.89
CA ALA A 565 -24.78 -9.76 9.08
C ALA A 565 -24.57 -10.20 10.54
N ALA A 566 -23.48 -9.79 11.18
CA ALA A 566 -23.13 -10.13 12.56
C ALA A 566 -24.16 -9.61 13.56
N ASP A 567 -24.61 -8.34 13.42
CA ASP A 567 -25.64 -7.72 14.26
C ASP A 567 -27.00 -8.46 14.21
N ARG A 568 -27.24 -9.20 13.13
CA ARG A 568 -28.45 -10.00 12.93
C ARG A 568 -28.28 -11.48 13.29
N GLY A 569 -27.07 -11.89 13.63
CA GLY A 569 -26.72 -13.29 13.88
C GLY A 569 -26.76 -14.18 12.64
N ASP A 570 -26.64 -13.58 11.43
CA ASP A 570 -26.60 -14.29 10.15
C ASP A 570 -25.19 -14.84 9.91
N LEU A 571 -24.92 -16.02 10.49
CA LEU A 571 -23.61 -16.67 10.39
C LEU A 571 -23.33 -17.19 8.96
N ASP A 572 -24.34 -17.55 8.20
CA ASP A 572 -24.15 -18.02 6.81
C ASP A 572 -23.53 -16.93 5.94
N VAL A 573 -23.73 -15.67 6.28
CA VAL A 573 -23.15 -14.50 5.59
C VAL A 573 -21.92 -13.95 6.30
N ALA A 574 -21.96 -13.82 7.63
CA ALA A 574 -20.87 -13.20 8.40
C ALA A 574 -19.60 -14.05 8.43
N ALA A 575 -19.74 -15.39 8.60
CA ALA A 575 -18.60 -16.27 8.78
C ALA A 575 -17.73 -16.44 7.51
N PRO A 576 -18.27 -16.59 6.30
CA PRO A 576 -17.45 -16.54 5.08
C PRO A 576 -16.63 -15.25 4.97
N ILE A 577 -17.27 -14.08 5.17
CA ILE A 577 -16.60 -12.78 5.08
C ILE A 577 -15.46 -12.70 6.10
N ALA A 578 -15.73 -13.06 7.37
CA ALA A 578 -14.71 -13.05 8.43
C ALA A 578 -13.56 -14.02 8.12
N THR A 579 -13.84 -15.19 7.54
CA THR A 579 -12.87 -16.24 7.26
C THR A 579 -11.82 -15.77 6.24
N TYR A 580 -12.23 -15.37 5.05
CA TYR A 580 -11.25 -14.94 4.06
C TYR A 580 -10.60 -13.59 4.41
N ALA A 581 -11.38 -12.66 4.99
CA ALA A 581 -10.82 -11.36 5.37
C ALA A 581 -9.76 -11.50 6.48
N ALA A 582 -9.98 -12.36 7.49
CA ALA A 582 -9.00 -12.58 8.55
C ALA A 582 -7.73 -13.27 8.04
N TRP A 583 -7.84 -14.23 7.12
CA TRP A 583 -6.67 -14.88 6.54
C TRP A 583 -5.80 -13.89 5.73
N PHE A 584 -6.40 -13.15 4.82
CA PHE A 584 -5.66 -12.16 4.03
C PHE A 584 -5.20 -10.98 4.87
N GLY A 585 -5.99 -10.57 5.87
CA GLY A 585 -5.59 -9.57 6.84
C GLY A 585 -4.33 -9.97 7.59
N PHE A 586 -4.22 -11.22 8.04
CA PHE A 586 -3.00 -11.78 8.64
C PHE A 586 -1.79 -11.66 7.69
N LEU A 587 -1.94 -12.04 6.43
CA LEU A 587 -0.86 -12.05 5.43
C LEU A 587 -0.42 -10.65 4.98
N THR A 588 -1.30 -9.67 5.04
CA THR A 588 -1.03 -8.26 4.71
C THR A 588 -0.70 -7.39 5.93
N GLU A 589 -0.68 -8.01 7.12
CA GLU A 589 -0.49 -7.35 8.43
C GLU A 589 -1.57 -6.30 8.74
N ASN A 590 -2.80 -6.54 8.26
CA ASN A 590 -4.00 -5.80 8.65
C ASN A 590 -4.87 -6.69 9.56
N TYR A 591 -4.75 -6.53 10.86
CA TYR A 591 -5.33 -7.46 11.84
C TYR A 591 -6.79 -7.16 12.23
N GLU A 592 -7.43 -6.10 11.70
CA GLU A 592 -8.83 -5.79 11.97
C GLU A 592 -9.76 -6.98 11.69
N PRO A 593 -9.67 -7.69 10.53
CA PRO A 593 -10.59 -8.81 10.27
C PRO A 593 -10.39 -10.03 11.19
N ILE A 594 -9.27 -10.12 11.90
CA ILE A 594 -9.08 -11.17 12.93
C ILE A 594 -10.07 -10.96 14.08
N ALA A 595 -10.35 -9.70 14.45
CA ALA A 595 -11.35 -9.39 15.47
C ALA A 595 -12.77 -9.81 15.02
N TRP A 596 -13.06 -9.78 13.71
CA TRP A 596 -14.33 -10.28 13.18
C TRP A 596 -14.48 -11.79 13.39
N ALA A 597 -13.39 -12.55 13.16
CA ALA A 597 -13.39 -13.99 13.45
C ALA A 597 -13.58 -14.26 14.96
N GLU A 598 -12.95 -13.48 15.84
CA GLU A 598 -13.10 -13.60 17.31
C GLU A 598 -14.54 -13.38 17.74
N GLU A 599 -15.20 -12.34 17.21
CA GLU A 599 -16.58 -11.97 17.53
C GLU A 599 -17.58 -13.09 17.21
N LEU A 600 -17.35 -13.82 16.11
CA LEU A 600 -18.24 -14.90 15.68
C LEU A 600 -18.06 -16.22 16.43
N ILE A 601 -17.01 -16.38 17.25
CA ILE A 601 -16.74 -17.64 17.97
C ILE A 601 -17.91 -18.07 18.86
N GLU A 602 -18.45 -17.17 19.70
CA GLU A 602 -19.52 -17.54 20.61
C GLU A 602 -20.85 -17.80 19.88
N PRO A 603 -21.29 -16.96 18.91
CA PRO A 603 -22.44 -17.32 18.07
C PRO A 603 -22.26 -18.64 17.32
N ALA A 604 -21.13 -18.90 16.71
CA ALA A 604 -20.84 -20.11 15.97
C ALA A 604 -20.83 -21.36 16.88
N ARG A 605 -20.32 -21.22 18.12
CA ARG A 605 -20.36 -22.29 19.12
C ARG A 605 -21.79 -22.63 19.55
N ALA A 606 -22.64 -21.61 19.73
CA ALA A 606 -24.00 -21.78 20.16
C ALA A 606 -24.88 -22.52 19.14
N THR A 607 -24.55 -22.42 17.85
CA THR A 607 -25.27 -23.03 16.74
C THR A 607 -24.60 -24.30 16.18
N ASP A 608 -23.45 -24.70 16.73
CA ASP A 608 -22.61 -25.80 16.21
C ASP A 608 -22.24 -25.58 14.72
N ASP A 609 -21.85 -24.33 14.38
CA ASP A 609 -21.54 -23.91 13.02
C ASP A 609 -20.31 -24.66 12.48
N PRO A 610 -20.35 -25.18 11.25
CA PRO A 610 -19.23 -25.94 10.65
C PRO A 610 -17.94 -25.13 10.47
N ARG A 611 -18.01 -23.79 10.52
CA ARG A 611 -16.84 -22.90 10.42
C ARG A 611 -16.17 -22.59 11.76
N LEU A 612 -16.71 -23.08 12.87
CA LEU A 612 -16.20 -22.80 14.22
C LEU A 612 -14.69 -23.08 14.35
N THR A 613 -14.21 -24.18 13.76
CA THR A 613 -12.80 -24.53 13.76
C THR A 613 -11.96 -23.51 13.00
N ALA A 614 -12.39 -23.12 11.81
CA ALA A 614 -11.72 -22.11 11.00
C ALA A 614 -11.66 -20.74 11.74
N LEU A 615 -12.76 -20.34 12.38
CA LEU A 615 -12.82 -19.10 13.19
C LEU A 615 -11.81 -19.14 14.34
N TYR A 616 -11.67 -20.27 15.07
CA TYR A 616 -10.65 -20.40 16.12
C TYR A 616 -9.23 -20.32 15.56
N VAL A 617 -8.95 -20.98 14.41
CA VAL A 617 -7.63 -20.95 13.78
C VAL A 617 -7.26 -19.52 13.40
N LEU A 618 -8.18 -18.78 12.79
CA LEU A 618 -7.94 -17.41 12.35
C LEU A 618 -7.83 -16.44 13.52
N ALA A 619 -8.72 -16.56 14.51
CA ALA A 619 -8.68 -15.77 15.74
C ALA A 619 -7.39 -16.00 16.53
N SER A 620 -6.80 -17.22 16.47
CA SER A 620 -5.55 -17.51 17.16
C SER A 620 -4.39 -16.61 16.72
N ASN A 621 -4.42 -16.08 15.48
CA ASN A 621 -3.41 -15.17 14.96
C ASN A 621 -3.39 -13.77 15.64
N CYS A 622 -4.32 -13.49 16.56
CA CYS A 622 -4.32 -12.25 17.34
C CYS A 622 -3.05 -12.10 18.22
N TYR A 623 -2.26 -13.18 18.44
CA TYR A 623 -0.95 -13.08 19.08
C TYR A 623 0.03 -12.18 18.32
N MET A 624 -0.09 -12.09 16.99
CA MET A 624 0.72 -11.18 16.16
C MET A 624 0.43 -9.70 16.48
N ALA A 625 -0.79 -9.40 16.92
CA ALA A 625 -1.18 -8.09 17.45
C ALA A 625 -0.78 -7.89 18.94
N GLY A 626 0.05 -8.77 19.50
CA GLY A 626 0.47 -8.72 20.90
C GLY A 626 -0.54 -9.29 21.90
N ARG A 627 -1.69 -9.79 21.43
CA ARG A 627 -2.75 -10.39 22.26
C ARG A 627 -2.48 -11.88 22.48
N ILE A 628 -1.38 -12.16 23.23
CA ILE A 628 -0.80 -13.51 23.34
C ILE A 628 -1.75 -14.46 24.07
N ASP A 629 -2.26 -14.12 25.26
CA ASP A 629 -3.13 -14.99 26.05
C ASP A 629 -4.44 -15.37 25.34
N PRO A 630 -5.18 -14.45 24.71
CA PRO A 630 -6.31 -14.82 23.85
C PRO A 630 -5.91 -15.75 22.71
N GLY A 631 -4.81 -15.46 22.00
CA GLY A 631 -4.31 -16.28 20.90
C GLY A 631 -4.02 -17.72 21.33
N ILE A 632 -3.40 -17.92 22.49
CA ILE A 632 -3.15 -19.27 23.05
C ILE A 632 -4.46 -20.00 23.39
N ARG A 633 -5.44 -19.32 24.01
CA ARG A 633 -6.75 -19.93 24.28
C ARG A 633 -7.47 -20.38 23.01
N TYR A 634 -7.42 -19.57 21.94
CA TYR A 634 -8.00 -19.93 20.64
C TYR A 634 -7.25 -21.06 19.97
N THR A 635 -5.90 -21.06 20.03
CA THR A 635 -5.07 -22.18 19.57
C THR A 635 -5.47 -23.50 20.26
N GLU A 636 -5.61 -23.50 21.60
CA GLU A 636 -5.99 -24.70 22.36
C GLU A 636 -7.42 -25.15 22.03
N ALA A 637 -8.33 -24.23 21.72
CA ALA A 637 -9.67 -24.58 21.27
C ALA A 637 -9.65 -25.22 19.87
N ALA A 638 -8.87 -24.63 18.93
CA ALA A 638 -8.68 -25.17 17.59
C ALA A 638 -8.06 -26.59 17.62
N GLU A 639 -7.00 -26.79 18.41
CA GLU A 639 -6.38 -28.12 18.59
C GLU A 639 -7.40 -29.18 18.98
N ARG A 640 -8.30 -28.88 19.93
CA ARG A 640 -9.35 -29.83 20.39
C ARG A 640 -10.36 -30.18 19.30
N LEU A 641 -10.71 -29.25 18.44
CA LEU A 641 -11.67 -29.44 17.36
C LEU A 641 -11.06 -30.16 16.16
N ILE A 642 -9.89 -29.74 15.73
CA ILE A 642 -9.16 -30.33 14.61
C ILE A 642 -8.87 -31.82 14.79
N THR A 643 -8.94 -32.35 16.04
CA THR A 643 -8.81 -33.79 16.30
C THR A 643 -9.94 -34.65 15.70
N ARG A 644 -11.05 -34.06 15.27
CA ARG A 644 -12.17 -34.73 14.63
C ARG A 644 -11.95 -34.75 13.10
N ALA A 645 -11.90 -35.92 12.51
CA ALA A 645 -11.40 -36.20 11.15
C ALA A 645 -12.19 -35.60 9.96
N SER A 646 -13.15 -34.70 10.16
CA SER A 646 -14.04 -34.17 9.12
C SER A 646 -14.02 -32.65 8.96
N GLU A 647 -13.15 -31.93 9.67
CA GLU A 647 -13.18 -30.46 9.66
C GLU A 647 -12.13 -29.88 8.72
N PHE A 648 -12.59 -29.19 7.68
CA PHE A 648 -11.80 -28.48 6.70
C PHE A 648 -11.43 -27.09 7.25
N VAL A 649 -10.16 -26.74 7.24
CA VAL A 649 -9.69 -25.37 7.48
C VAL A 649 -9.24 -24.81 6.14
N PRO A 650 -9.87 -23.74 5.64
CA PRO A 650 -9.54 -23.20 4.34
C PRO A 650 -8.12 -22.60 4.29
N TYR A 651 -7.60 -22.40 3.10
CA TYR A 651 -6.31 -21.74 2.83
C TYR A 651 -5.07 -22.47 3.34
N GLY A 652 -5.16 -23.69 3.86
CA GLY A 652 -4.05 -24.38 4.50
C GLY A 652 -3.62 -23.75 5.84
N ALA A 653 -4.51 -22.96 6.44
CA ALA A 653 -4.22 -22.22 7.67
C ALA A 653 -4.00 -23.14 8.89
N GLU A 654 -4.39 -24.42 8.82
CA GLU A 654 -4.17 -25.43 9.87
C GLU A 654 -2.69 -25.60 10.23
N GLY A 655 -1.75 -25.37 9.30
CA GLY A 655 -0.31 -25.41 9.56
C GLY A 655 0.17 -24.34 10.54
N PHE A 656 -0.56 -23.24 10.63
CA PHE A 656 -0.27 -22.12 11.54
C PHE A 656 -0.86 -22.33 12.93
N VAL A 657 -1.72 -23.33 13.12
CA VAL A 657 -2.21 -23.70 14.46
C VAL A 657 -1.02 -24.11 15.33
N GLY A 658 -0.85 -23.42 16.42
CA GLY A 658 0.29 -23.65 17.32
C GLY A 658 1.47 -22.71 17.09
N ALA A 659 1.51 -21.94 16.03
CA ALA A 659 2.57 -20.92 15.83
C ALA A 659 2.63 -19.93 17.01
N GLY A 660 1.48 -19.59 17.60
CA GLY A 660 1.39 -18.76 18.79
C GLY A 660 2.12 -19.32 20.02
N TYR A 661 2.33 -20.63 20.11
CA TYR A 661 3.10 -21.22 21.23
C TYR A 661 4.57 -20.79 21.26
N VAL A 662 5.11 -20.38 20.11
CA VAL A 662 6.45 -19.79 20.04
C VAL A 662 6.52 -18.52 20.89
N ALA A 663 5.44 -17.74 20.91
CA ALA A 663 5.35 -16.52 21.70
C ALA A 663 5.40 -16.72 23.23
N VAL A 664 5.11 -17.93 23.69
CA VAL A 664 5.16 -18.31 25.12
C VAL A 664 6.28 -19.30 25.42
N GLY A 665 7.27 -19.45 24.53
CA GLY A 665 8.43 -20.30 24.72
C GLY A 665 8.12 -21.81 24.70
N GLN A 666 7.07 -22.24 24.01
CA GLN A 666 6.62 -23.64 23.91
C GLN A 666 6.57 -24.15 22.45
N PRO A 667 7.62 -23.95 21.63
CA PRO A 667 7.61 -24.29 20.21
C PRO A 667 7.37 -25.80 19.94
N GLU A 668 7.69 -26.69 20.88
CA GLU A 668 7.44 -28.14 20.75
C GLU A 668 5.95 -28.45 20.61
N ARG A 669 5.06 -27.60 21.12
CA ARG A 669 3.61 -27.74 20.92
C ARG A 669 3.24 -27.52 19.47
N TRP A 670 3.84 -26.54 18.79
CA TRP A 670 3.64 -26.31 17.36
C TRP A 670 4.09 -27.51 16.52
N ILE A 671 5.26 -28.11 16.82
CA ILE A 671 5.73 -29.34 16.17
C ILE A 671 4.68 -30.45 16.31
N ARG A 672 4.12 -30.66 17.52
CA ARG A 672 3.07 -31.66 17.72
C ARG A 672 1.81 -31.38 16.90
N CYS A 673 1.37 -30.12 16.81
CA CYS A 673 0.24 -29.72 15.97
C CYS A 673 0.48 -30.08 14.50
N CYS A 674 1.63 -29.67 13.93
CA CYS A 674 1.98 -29.96 12.54
C CYS A 674 2.05 -31.47 12.27
N ARG A 675 2.70 -32.25 13.14
CA ARG A 675 2.78 -33.71 12.98
C ARG A 675 1.41 -34.40 13.05
N ALA A 676 0.53 -33.93 13.95
CA ALA A 676 -0.82 -34.43 14.05
C ALA A 676 -1.63 -34.16 12.77
N GLN A 677 -1.45 -33.02 12.13
CA GLN A 677 -2.08 -32.66 10.85
C GLN A 677 -1.56 -33.56 9.72
N LEU A 678 -0.24 -33.67 9.57
CA LEU A 678 0.40 -34.48 8.53
C LEU A 678 0.05 -35.98 8.61
N GLY A 679 -0.28 -36.47 9.81
CA GLY A 679 -0.66 -37.89 10.02
C GLY A 679 -2.09 -38.25 9.59
N ARG A 680 -2.92 -37.29 9.20
CA ARG A 680 -4.38 -37.48 9.03
C ARG A 680 -4.87 -37.57 7.61
N SER A 681 -4.24 -36.91 6.68
CA SER A 681 -4.74 -36.80 5.29
C SER A 681 -3.75 -37.39 4.29
N ARG A 682 -4.31 -37.78 3.12
CA ARG A 682 -3.55 -38.16 1.94
C ARG A 682 -3.38 -37.00 0.95
N GLU A 683 -3.87 -35.82 1.28
CA GLU A 683 -3.79 -34.62 0.46
C GLU A 683 -2.48 -33.87 0.68
N ASP A 684 -2.12 -32.97 -0.23
CA ASP A 684 -0.88 -32.21 -0.17
C ASP A 684 -0.92 -31.16 0.98
N HIS A 685 -0.10 -31.39 1.98
CA HIS A 685 0.05 -30.51 3.14
C HIS A 685 1.33 -29.68 3.07
N THR A 686 1.66 -29.13 1.91
CA THR A 686 2.91 -28.39 1.67
C THR A 686 3.12 -27.27 2.69
N LEU A 687 2.08 -26.47 2.99
CA LEU A 687 2.16 -25.41 4.00
C LEU A 687 2.41 -25.96 5.41
N THR A 688 1.71 -27.02 5.80
CA THR A 688 1.91 -27.66 7.12
C THR A 688 3.31 -28.25 7.24
N ARG A 689 3.88 -28.82 6.16
CA ARG A 689 5.28 -29.29 6.14
C ARG A 689 6.26 -28.13 6.31
N ALA A 690 6.04 -27.01 5.61
CA ALA A 690 6.87 -25.81 5.77
C ALA A 690 6.78 -25.24 7.20
N CYS A 691 5.59 -25.24 7.81
CA CYS A 691 5.41 -24.88 9.22
C CYS A 691 6.14 -25.83 10.17
N LEU A 692 6.13 -27.15 9.89
CA LEU A 692 6.88 -28.13 10.68
C LEU A 692 8.39 -27.87 10.60
N VAL A 693 8.93 -27.61 9.40
CA VAL A 693 10.35 -27.28 9.20
C VAL A 693 10.74 -26.04 9.98
N ASN A 694 9.91 -24.96 9.91
CA ASN A 694 10.14 -23.75 10.71
C ASN A 694 10.12 -24.04 12.22
N ALA A 695 9.12 -24.80 12.71
CA ALA A 695 8.98 -25.12 14.12
C ALA A 695 10.17 -25.93 14.65
N LEU A 696 10.67 -26.90 13.88
CA LEU A 696 11.88 -27.69 14.19
C LEU A 696 13.14 -26.80 14.21
N GLY A 697 13.25 -25.86 13.26
CA GLY A 697 14.36 -24.89 13.23
C GLY A 697 14.36 -23.99 14.48
N VAL A 698 13.20 -23.50 14.89
CA VAL A 698 13.06 -22.66 16.10
C VAL A 698 13.50 -23.41 17.36
N THR A 699 13.28 -24.74 17.44
CA THR A 699 13.70 -25.56 18.58
C THR A 699 15.16 -26.01 18.51
N GLY A 700 15.90 -25.69 17.43
CA GLY A 700 17.26 -26.17 17.20
C GLY A 700 17.34 -27.63 16.76
N SER A 701 16.23 -28.27 16.41
CA SER A 701 16.18 -29.64 15.89
C SER A 701 16.55 -29.70 14.40
N VAL A 702 17.75 -29.18 14.06
CA VAL A 702 18.19 -28.90 12.68
C VAL A 702 18.22 -30.16 11.81
N ASP A 703 18.78 -31.28 12.29
CA ASP A 703 18.87 -32.52 11.51
C ASP A 703 17.47 -33.04 11.10
N GLU A 704 16.51 -32.98 12.02
CA GLU A 704 15.12 -33.37 11.74
C GLU A 704 14.45 -32.42 10.79
N ALA A 705 14.69 -31.11 10.94
CA ALA A 705 14.18 -30.07 10.05
C ALA A 705 14.71 -30.24 8.61
N MET A 706 16.01 -30.59 8.46
CA MET A 706 16.61 -30.86 7.14
C MET A 706 15.96 -32.07 6.46
N VAL A 707 15.69 -33.12 7.21
CA VAL A 707 14.97 -34.32 6.70
C VAL A 707 13.54 -33.94 6.27
N ALA A 708 12.83 -33.13 7.07
CA ALA A 708 11.47 -32.70 6.76
C ALA A 708 11.42 -31.76 5.55
N ALA A 709 12.49 -30.99 5.31
CA ALA A 709 12.60 -30.04 4.18
C ALA A 709 12.87 -30.74 2.83
N ASN A 710 13.24 -32.02 2.81
CA ASN A 710 13.57 -32.73 1.57
C ASN A 710 12.38 -32.75 0.59
N GLY A 711 12.57 -32.22 -0.64
CA GLY A 711 11.51 -32.11 -1.66
C GLY A 711 10.40 -31.10 -1.33
N LEU A 712 10.56 -30.26 -0.29
CA LEU A 712 9.55 -29.26 0.11
C LEU A 712 9.42 -28.16 -0.92
N ILE A 713 10.54 -27.66 -1.45
CA ILE A 713 10.54 -26.56 -2.45
C ILE A 713 9.87 -27.03 -3.73
N ASP A 714 10.17 -28.24 -4.20
CA ASP A 714 9.55 -28.79 -5.42
C ASP A 714 8.03 -28.98 -5.23
N ALA A 715 7.61 -29.50 -4.09
CA ALA A 715 6.19 -29.63 -3.75
C ALA A 715 5.51 -28.26 -3.71
N ALA A 716 6.14 -27.26 -3.07
CA ALA A 716 5.60 -25.91 -3.00
C ALA A 716 5.50 -25.24 -4.38
N GLN A 717 6.50 -25.45 -5.23
CA GLN A 717 6.48 -24.94 -6.60
C GLN A 717 5.38 -25.59 -7.45
N ALA A 718 5.13 -26.87 -7.25
CA ALA A 718 4.06 -27.60 -7.94
C ALA A 718 2.65 -27.08 -7.59
N THR A 719 2.46 -26.46 -6.42
CA THR A 719 1.16 -25.86 -6.05
C THR A 719 0.79 -24.64 -6.89
N GLY A 720 1.76 -23.97 -7.51
CA GLY A 720 1.55 -22.67 -8.18
C GLY A 720 1.22 -21.51 -7.25
N ASN A 721 1.22 -21.73 -5.93
CA ASN A 721 0.87 -20.73 -4.90
C ASN A 721 2.12 -19.96 -4.45
N PRO A 722 2.22 -18.61 -4.71
CA PRO A 722 3.39 -17.82 -4.35
C PRO A 722 3.69 -17.80 -2.85
N PHE A 723 2.66 -17.80 -1.99
CA PHE A 723 2.87 -17.86 -0.55
C PHE A 723 3.46 -19.19 -0.12
N ALA A 724 2.92 -20.30 -0.59
CA ALA A 724 3.43 -21.64 -0.26
C ALA A 724 4.90 -21.80 -0.66
N LEU A 725 5.27 -21.32 -1.86
CA LEU A 725 6.64 -21.36 -2.35
C LEU A 725 7.56 -20.43 -1.55
N SER A 726 7.18 -19.17 -1.33
CA SER A 726 8.02 -18.25 -0.57
C SER A 726 8.18 -18.67 0.90
N TRP A 727 7.15 -19.28 1.50
CA TRP A 727 7.20 -19.83 2.86
C TRP A 727 8.10 -21.07 2.97
N ALA A 728 8.04 -21.97 1.97
CA ALA A 728 8.95 -23.13 1.88
C ALA A 728 10.42 -22.69 1.69
N LEU A 729 10.66 -21.67 0.85
CA LEU A 729 11.99 -21.09 0.65
C LEU A 729 12.52 -20.40 1.92
N SER A 730 11.65 -19.75 2.67
CA SER A 730 11.97 -19.16 3.98
C SER A 730 12.37 -20.25 4.97
N ALA A 731 11.59 -21.32 5.07
CA ALA A 731 11.86 -22.45 5.94
C ALA A 731 13.19 -23.17 5.61
N PHE A 732 13.45 -23.38 4.33
CA PHE A 732 14.71 -23.95 3.85
C PHE A 732 15.89 -23.06 4.22
N GLY A 733 15.86 -21.77 3.83
CA GLY A 733 16.94 -20.84 4.08
C GLY A 733 17.23 -20.63 5.57
N PHE A 734 16.20 -20.69 6.40
CA PHE A 734 16.31 -20.62 7.85
C PHE A 734 17.01 -21.83 8.47
N VAL A 735 16.68 -23.04 8.00
CA VAL A 735 17.22 -24.29 8.57
C VAL A 735 18.61 -24.65 8.05
N PHE A 736 18.88 -24.34 6.77
CA PHE A 736 20.16 -24.67 6.13
C PHE A 736 21.22 -23.57 6.28
N TYR A 737 20.98 -22.58 7.11
CA TYR A 737 21.84 -21.43 7.37
C TYR A 737 23.32 -21.78 7.57
N ASP A 738 23.64 -22.74 8.47
CA ASP A 738 25.00 -23.17 8.75
C ASP A 738 25.49 -24.30 7.82
N ALA A 739 24.58 -25.18 7.40
CA ALA A 739 24.95 -26.39 6.63
C ALA A 739 25.17 -26.08 5.13
N ASP A 740 24.41 -25.17 4.55
CA ASP A 740 24.51 -24.70 3.17
C ASP A 740 24.21 -23.19 3.07
N PRO A 741 25.13 -22.31 3.49
CA PRO A 741 24.93 -20.87 3.46
C PRO A 741 24.62 -20.31 2.06
N VAL A 742 25.23 -20.90 1.02
CA VAL A 742 25.01 -20.48 -0.38
C VAL A 742 23.60 -20.81 -0.84
N GLY A 743 23.15 -22.05 -0.60
CA GLY A 743 21.77 -22.46 -0.90
C GLY A 743 20.75 -21.69 -0.07
N SER A 744 21.08 -21.36 1.19
CA SER A 744 20.26 -20.50 2.05
C SER A 744 20.11 -19.09 1.46
N LEU A 745 21.21 -18.43 1.05
CA LEU A 745 21.18 -17.11 0.41
C LEU A 745 20.32 -17.11 -0.87
N ILE A 746 20.51 -18.11 -1.73
CA ILE A 746 19.75 -18.24 -2.98
C ILE A 746 18.24 -18.38 -2.67
N SER A 747 17.90 -19.28 -1.75
CA SER A 747 16.52 -19.58 -1.37
C SER A 747 15.84 -18.36 -0.74
N LEU A 748 16.50 -17.67 0.20
CA LEU A 748 15.95 -16.49 0.86
C LEU A 748 15.79 -15.31 -0.10
N ARG A 749 16.76 -15.05 -0.99
CA ARG A 749 16.65 -14.00 -2.01
C ARG A 749 15.49 -14.27 -2.98
N ARG A 750 15.35 -15.53 -3.45
CA ARG A 750 14.23 -15.95 -4.30
C ARG A 750 12.89 -15.81 -3.57
N GLY A 751 12.81 -16.28 -2.31
CA GLY A 751 11.61 -16.16 -1.50
C GLY A 751 11.21 -14.72 -1.26
N LEU A 752 12.19 -13.82 -0.99
CA LEU A 752 11.98 -12.39 -0.78
C LEU A 752 11.39 -11.73 -2.04
N ALA A 753 11.94 -12.04 -3.21
CA ALA A 753 11.42 -11.52 -4.47
C ALA A 753 9.96 -11.96 -4.71
N ILE A 754 9.63 -13.25 -4.48
CA ILE A 754 8.27 -13.77 -4.62
C ILE A 754 7.32 -13.09 -3.64
N ALA A 755 7.72 -12.88 -2.37
CA ALA A 755 6.89 -12.22 -1.36
C ALA A 755 6.65 -10.73 -1.71
N GLN A 756 7.65 -10.05 -2.27
CA GLN A 756 7.52 -8.68 -2.78
C GLN A 756 6.55 -8.61 -3.96
N ASP A 757 6.73 -9.47 -4.95
CA ASP A 757 5.91 -9.50 -6.16
C ASP A 757 4.45 -9.86 -5.84
N SER A 758 4.22 -10.78 -4.90
CA SER A 758 2.87 -11.18 -4.47
C SER A 758 2.21 -10.22 -3.49
N GLY A 759 2.95 -9.27 -2.88
CA GLY A 759 2.41 -8.33 -1.89
C GLY A 759 2.22 -8.92 -0.50
N ASN A 760 2.82 -10.07 -0.19
CA ASN A 760 2.72 -10.72 1.11
C ASN A 760 3.66 -10.07 2.14
N ARG A 761 3.16 -9.13 2.97
CA ARG A 761 3.96 -8.39 3.94
C ARG A 761 4.48 -9.24 5.09
N PHE A 762 3.66 -10.19 5.58
CA PHE A 762 4.04 -11.08 6.67
C PHE A 762 5.29 -11.89 6.31
N ASN A 763 5.28 -12.58 5.17
CA ASN A 763 6.42 -13.40 4.77
C ASN A 763 7.62 -12.57 4.29
N LEU A 764 7.36 -11.40 3.69
CA LEU A 764 8.39 -10.44 3.30
C LEU A 764 9.28 -10.06 4.50
N SER A 765 8.67 -9.72 5.64
CA SER A 765 9.38 -9.32 6.85
C SER A 765 10.24 -10.46 7.41
N ILE A 766 9.69 -11.69 7.41
CA ILE A 766 10.40 -12.89 7.90
C ILE A 766 11.58 -13.24 6.98
N LEU A 767 11.36 -13.23 5.67
CA LEU A 767 12.44 -13.47 4.69
C LEU A 767 13.53 -12.41 4.77
N ALA A 768 13.14 -11.15 4.98
CA ALA A 768 14.09 -10.06 5.05
C ALA A 768 15.04 -10.21 6.25
N TYR A 769 14.55 -10.44 7.48
CA TYR A 769 15.47 -10.57 8.60
C TYR A 769 16.30 -11.87 8.56
N ASN A 770 15.74 -12.99 8.06
CA ASN A 770 16.51 -14.21 7.86
C ASN A 770 17.61 -14.03 6.80
N LEU A 771 17.30 -13.37 5.69
CA LEU A 771 18.29 -13.02 4.67
C LEU A 771 19.35 -12.07 5.25
N GLY A 772 18.95 -11.05 6.00
CA GLY A 772 19.87 -10.12 6.65
C GLY A 772 20.84 -10.82 7.61
N ARG A 773 20.39 -11.86 8.32
CA ARG A 773 21.20 -12.71 9.17
C ARG A 773 22.27 -13.45 8.35
N VAL A 774 21.87 -14.12 7.25
CA VAL A 774 22.79 -14.88 6.40
C VAL A 774 23.76 -13.96 5.64
N GLU A 775 23.29 -12.82 5.13
CA GLU A 775 24.15 -11.81 4.50
C GLU A 775 25.19 -11.23 5.46
N ALA A 776 24.79 -11.00 6.71
CA ALA A 776 25.68 -10.47 7.75
C ALA A 776 26.84 -11.40 8.10
N GLU A 777 26.69 -12.72 7.92
CA GLU A 777 27.71 -13.69 8.29
C GLU A 777 28.47 -14.27 7.09
N HIS A 778 27.75 -14.50 5.98
CA HIS A 778 28.28 -15.24 4.81
C HIS A 778 28.20 -14.45 3.50
N GLY A 779 27.65 -13.24 3.51
CA GLY A 779 27.38 -12.47 2.31
C GLY A 779 27.91 -11.04 2.34
N ASP A 780 27.06 -10.10 1.89
CA ASP A 780 27.38 -8.68 1.79
C ASP A 780 26.85 -7.90 3.01
N PRO A 781 27.73 -7.27 3.83
CA PRO A 781 27.33 -6.43 4.96
C PRO A 781 26.34 -5.32 4.61
N LEU A 782 26.45 -4.72 3.42
CA LEU A 782 25.54 -3.67 2.99
C LEU A 782 24.15 -4.23 2.67
N ALA A 783 24.10 -5.41 2.02
CA ALA A 783 22.84 -6.13 1.80
C ALA A 783 22.18 -6.57 3.11
N ALA A 784 22.95 -6.95 4.12
CA ALA A 784 22.43 -7.25 5.45
C ALA A 784 21.71 -6.05 6.07
N PHE A 785 22.32 -4.85 6.03
CA PHE A 785 21.67 -3.62 6.50
C PHE A 785 20.39 -3.29 5.74
N ASP A 786 20.36 -3.49 4.41
CA ASP A 786 19.15 -3.31 3.62
C ASP A 786 18.01 -4.23 4.11
N CYS A 787 18.33 -5.48 4.35
CA CYS A 787 17.39 -6.50 4.81
C CYS A 787 16.85 -6.18 6.22
N PHE A 788 17.72 -5.80 7.17
CA PHE A 788 17.29 -5.40 8.51
C PHE A 788 16.44 -4.12 8.47
N THR A 789 16.83 -3.13 7.66
CA THR A 789 16.05 -1.89 7.47
C THR A 789 14.63 -2.21 6.97
N LEU A 790 14.52 -3.11 5.97
CA LEU A 790 13.23 -3.54 5.44
C LEU A 790 12.36 -4.23 6.49
N ALA A 791 12.92 -5.19 7.23
CA ALA A 791 12.18 -5.96 8.24
C ALA A 791 11.73 -5.06 9.41
N ILE A 792 12.64 -4.24 9.94
CA ILE A 792 12.35 -3.30 11.03
C ILE A 792 11.28 -2.29 10.59
N GLY A 793 11.39 -1.76 9.37
CA GLY A 793 10.43 -0.82 8.79
C GLY A 793 9.02 -1.41 8.71
N ASN A 794 8.89 -2.59 8.12
CA ASN A 794 7.58 -3.25 7.97
C ASN A 794 6.91 -3.53 9.32
N PHE A 795 7.63 -4.10 10.29
CA PHE A 795 7.07 -4.35 11.62
C PHE A 795 6.75 -3.06 12.38
N HIS A 796 7.54 -2.01 12.20
CA HIS A 796 7.24 -0.71 12.80
C HIS A 796 5.99 -0.09 12.18
N ASP A 797 5.85 -0.14 10.84
CA ASP A 797 4.72 0.43 10.12
C ASP A 797 3.39 -0.29 10.42
N SER A 798 3.44 -1.61 10.61
CA SER A 798 2.27 -2.40 11.04
C SER A 798 1.97 -2.31 12.54
N GLY A 799 2.81 -1.60 13.33
CA GLY A 799 2.70 -1.52 14.78
C GLY A 799 3.02 -2.85 15.50
N ASN A 800 3.66 -3.81 14.82
CA ASN A 800 4.02 -5.10 15.38
C ASN A 800 5.23 -4.99 16.33
N THR A 801 4.97 -4.55 17.56
CA THR A 801 5.99 -4.34 18.60
C THR A 801 6.58 -5.62 19.15
N TYR A 802 5.93 -6.76 18.86
CA TYR A 802 6.41 -8.07 19.26
C TYR A 802 7.48 -8.60 18.30
N MET A 803 7.18 -8.70 17.00
CA MET A 803 8.11 -9.27 16.01
C MET A 803 9.32 -8.39 15.71
N ILE A 804 9.21 -7.07 15.85
CA ILE A 804 10.29 -6.12 15.57
C ILE A 804 11.55 -6.36 16.41
N ARG A 805 11.41 -6.98 17.58
CA ARG A 805 12.53 -7.30 18.47
C ARG A 805 13.47 -8.35 17.90
N THR A 806 12.98 -9.25 17.04
CA THR A 806 13.78 -10.29 16.39
C THR A 806 14.82 -9.71 15.42
N PRO A 807 14.46 -8.91 14.39
CA PRO A 807 15.47 -8.29 13.53
C PRO A 807 16.40 -7.33 14.29
N LEU A 808 15.92 -6.67 15.36
CA LEU A 808 16.78 -5.83 16.20
C LEU A 808 17.80 -6.68 16.98
N GLY A 809 17.45 -7.87 17.45
CA GLY A 809 18.39 -8.79 18.09
C GLY A 809 19.49 -9.25 17.13
N PHE A 810 19.13 -9.64 15.91
CA PHE A 810 20.11 -10.01 14.88
C PHE A 810 20.98 -8.81 14.45
N LEU A 811 20.40 -7.63 14.36
CA LEU A 811 21.15 -6.39 14.08
C LEU A 811 22.15 -6.08 15.20
N ALA A 812 21.79 -6.32 16.47
CA ALA A 812 22.71 -6.13 17.60
C ALA A 812 23.89 -7.12 17.51
N ALA A 813 23.65 -8.39 17.18
CA ALA A 813 24.69 -9.37 16.94
C ALA A 813 25.59 -8.99 15.74
N PHE A 814 24.99 -8.41 14.70
CA PHE A 814 25.75 -7.94 13.55
C PHE A 814 26.64 -6.73 13.90
N PHE A 815 26.14 -5.76 14.65
CA PHE A 815 26.96 -4.65 15.15
C PHE A 815 28.09 -5.11 16.06
N ASP A 816 27.88 -6.14 16.90
CA ASP A 816 28.93 -6.74 17.71
C ASP A 816 30.08 -7.30 16.84
N ARG A 817 29.76 -7.99 15.76
CA ARG A 817 30.75 -8.50 14.78
C ARG A 817 31.50 -7.37 14.05
N LEU A 818 30.85 -6.24 13.84
CA LEU A 818 31.45 -5.02 13.24
C LEU A 818 32.22 -4.17 14.26
N GLU A 819 32.46 -4.68 15.49
CA GLU A 819 33.12 -4.00 16.60
C GLU A 819 32.42 -2.70 17.06
N ARG A 820 31.13 -2.53 16.71
CA ARG A 820 30.31 -1.39 17.12
C ARG A 820 29.56 -1.72 18.43
N TYR A 821 30.32 -1.88 19.50
CA TYR A 821 29.86 -2.44 20.76
C TYR A 821 28.81 -1.62 21.50
N GLU A 822 28.91 -0.27 21.49
CA GLU A 822 27.95 0.58 22.20
C GLU A 822 26.55 0.57 21.55
N PRO A 823 26.41 0.71 20.21
CA PRO A 823 25.15 0.51 19.53
C PRO A 823 24.59 -0.90 19.73
N ALA A 824 25.42 -1.93 19.60
CA ALA A 824 25.04 -3.31 19.82
C ALA A 824 24.43 -3.53 21.21
N ALA A 825 25.09 -3.06 22.27
CA ALA A 825 24.62 -3.18 23.65
C ALA A 825 23.30 -2.39 23.89
N THR A 826 23.16 -1.20 23.27
CA THR A 826 21.94 -0.40 23.41
C THR A 826 20.74 -1.10 22.74
N ILE A 827 20.92 -1.62 21.52
CA ILE A 827 19.84 -2.34 20.78
C ILE A 827 19.53 -3.67 21.48
N ALA A 828 20.55 -4.38 21.96
CA ALA A 828 20.38 -5.63 22.70
C ALA A 828 19.50 -5.45 23.95
N GLY A 829 19.67 -4.34 24.69
CA GLY A 829 18.84 -4.02 25.85
C GLY A 829 17.35 -3.91 25.53
N PHE A 830 17.00 -3.39 24.35
CA PHE A 830 15.61 -3.35 23.86
C PHE A 830 15.13 -4.75 23.41
N ALA A 831 15.98 -5.48 22.66
CA ALA A 831 15.61 -6.75 22.02
C ALA A 831 15.47 -7.90 23.02
N VAL A 832 16.25 -7.92 24.10
CA VAL A 832 16.28 -9.02 25.09
C VAL A 832 14.97 -9.25 25.83
N THR A 833 14.09 -8.25 25.86
CA THR A 833 12.76 -8.37 26.49
C THR A 833 11.77 -9.19 25.65
N SER A 834 12.16 -9.67 24.46
CA SER A 834 11.34 -10.58 23.64
C SER A 834 11.30 -11.98 24.26
N PRO A 835 10.11 -12.64 24.33
CA PRO A 835 10.03 -14.06 24.69
C PRO A 835 10.82 -14.99 23.76
N LEU A 836 11.09 -14.55 22.51
CA LEU A 836 11.90 -15.30 21.54
C LEU A 836 13.40 -15.28 21.88
N ALA A 837 13.87 -14.30 22.68
CA ALA A 837 15.29 -14.12 22.96
C ALA A 837 15.93 -15.36 23.63
N ALA A 838 15.17 -16.13 24.40
CA ALA A 838 15.61 -17.34 25.07
C ALA A 838 15.50 -18.62 24.20
N LEU A 839 15.03 -18.54 22.97
CA LEU A 839 14.91 -19.70 22.09
C LEU A 839 16.21 -19.98 21.32
N PRO A 840 16.50 -21.26 20.98
CA PRO A 840 17.71 -21.63 20.23
C PRO A 840 17.92 -20.85 18.92
N VAL A 841 16.86 -20.40 18.28
CA VAL A 841 16.94 -19.54 17.09
C VAL A 841 17.69 -18.23 17.32
N MET A 842 17.77 -17.76 18.56
CA MET A 842 18.46 -16.52 18.95
C MET A 842 19.83 -16.77 19.60
N ALA A 843 20.44 -17.98 19.46
CA ALA A 843 21.70 -18.35 20.10
C ALA A 843 22.86 -17.38 19.76
N GLU A 844 22.93 -16.88 18.53
CA GLU A 844 23.94 -15.87 18.14
C GLU A 844 23.74 -14.53 18.87
N PHE A 845 22.49 -14.14 19.15
CA PHE A 845 22.19 -12.96 19.95
C PHE A 845 22.62 -13.11 21.40
N GLU A 846 22.39 -14.29 22.00
CA GLU A 846 22.88 -14.60 23.35
C GLU A 846 24.42 -14.58 23.41
N THR A 847 25.08 -15.14 22.38
CA THR A 847 26.55 -15.12 22.24
C THR A 847 27.07 -13.67 22.14
N ALA A 848 26.43 -12.83 21.34
CA ALA A 848 26.78 -11.42 21.23
C ALA A 848 26.62 -10.68 22.56
N ILE A 849 25.53 -10.92 23.31
CA ILE A 849 25.36 -10.34 24.66
C ILE A 849 26.49 -10.74 25.59
N ALA A 850 26.88 -12.01 25.60
CA ALA A 850 27.98 -12.48 26.43
C ALA A 850 29.33 -11.82 26.04
N HIS A 851 29.59 -11.67 24.74
CA HIS A 851 30.77 -11.00 24.22
C HIS A 851 30.78 -9.50 24.58
N LEU A 852 29.69 -8.79 24.40
CA LEU A 852 29.53 -7.39 24.73
C LEU A 852 29.77 -7.11 26.23
N ARG A 853 29.29 -7.97 27.11
CA ARG A 853 29.58 -7.89 28.56
C ARG A 853 31.06 -8.04 28.86
N ASN A 854 31.75 -8.93 28.14
CA ASN A 854 33.19 -9.13 28.30
C ASN A 854 34.00 -7.95 27.79
N VAL A 855 33.68 -7.40 26.62
CA VAL A 855 34.45 -6.29 25.99
C VAL A 855 34.17 -4.95 26.67
N LEU A 856 32.92 -4.60 26.94
CA LEU A 856 32.53 -3.34 27.55
C LEU A 856 32.66 -3.33 29.08
N GLY A 857 32.71 -4.48 29.71
CA GLY A 857 32.55 -4.66 31.15
C GLY A 857 31.08 -4.54 31.59
N GLU A 858 30.74 -5.26 32.68
CA GLU A 858 29.36 -5.43 33.14
C GLU A 858 28.65 -4.07 33.44
N ALA A 859 29.36 -3.12 34.00
CA ALA A 859 28.79 -1.80 34.36
C ALA A 859 28.40 -0.98 33.12
N THR A 860 29.29 -0.91 32.12
CA THR A 860 29.06 -0.18 30.87
C THR A 860 27.94 -0.85 30.06
N TYR A 861 28.02 -2.18 29.89
CA TYR A 861 26.96 -2.94 29.20
C TYR A 861 25.59 -2.70 29.84
N THR A 862 25.48 -2.84 31.17
CA THR A 862 24.22 -2.65 31.89
C THR A 862 23.68 -1.21 31.73
N SER A 863 24.55 -0.22 31.70
CA SER A 863 24.15 1.18 31.49
C SER A 863 23.56 1.40 30.09
N LEU A 864 24.23 0.86 29.04
CA LEU A 864 23.77 0.96 27.65
C LEU A 864 22.50 0.14 27.41
N ALA A 865 22.43 -1.07 27.94
CA ALA A 865 21.23 -1.92 27.84
C ALA A 865 20.01 -1.26 28.47
N ARG A 866 20.16 -0.66 29.68
CA ARG A 866 19.06 0.11 30.31
C ARG A 866 18.62 1.32 29.49
N LYS A 867 19.56 1.99 28.82
CA LYS A 867 19.21 3.08 27.89
C LYS A 867 18.34 2.56 26.75
N GLY A 868 18.68 1.40 26.16
CA GLY A 868 17.87 0.78 25.11
C GLY A 868 16.50 0.29 25.62
N GLU A 869 16.45 -0.38 26.79
CA GLU A 869 15.22 -0.85 27.43
C GLU A 869 14.23 0.30 27.71
N ALA A 870 14.74 1.50 28.04
CA ALA A 870 13.92 2.67 28.32
C ALA A 870 13.38 3.38 27.06
N MET A 871 13.85 3.00 25.86
CA MET A 871 13.38 3.59 24.61
C MET A 871 12.01 3.08 24.21
N THR A 872 11.18 3.96 23.63
CA THR A 872 9.99 3.53 22.90
C THR A 872 10.40 2.79 21.61
N THR A 873 9.47 2.01 21.03
CA THR A 873 9.75 1.31 19.76
C THR A 873 10.17 2.30 18.66
N ALA A 874 9.50 3.44 18.55
CA ALA A 874 9.85 4.48 17.58
C ALA A 874 11.24 5.08 17.81
N GLN A 875 11.61 5.32 19.07
CA GLN A 875 12.96 5.81 19.42
C GLN A 875 14.03 4.77 19.08
N MET A 876 13.78 3.49 19.36
CA MET A 876 14.71 2.41 19.04
C MET A 876 14.88 2.24 17.52
N VAL A 877 13.80 2.28 16.75
CA VAL A 877 13.85 2.19 15.28
C VAL A 877 14.67 3.33 14.69
N ARG A 878 14.43 4.56 15.13
CA ARG A 878 15.24 5.72 14.70
C ARG A 878 16.71 5.53 15.06
N TYR A 879 16.99 5.13 16.30
CA TYR A 879 18.34 4.87 16.75
C TYR A 879 19.03 3.78 15.91
N ALA A 880 18.31 2.68 15.61
CA ALA A 880 18.85 1.61 14.77
C ALA A 880 19.17 2.09 13.34
N TYR A 881 18.29 2.91 12.73
CA TYR A 881 18.54 3.48 11.40
C TYR A 881 19.74 4.43 11.40
N ASP A 882 19.85 5.33 12.39
CA ASP A 882 20.99 6.23 12.53
C ASP A 882 22.31 5.45 12.65
N GLN A 883 22.30 4.33 13.38
CA GLN A 883 23.48 3.48 13.53
C GLN A 883 23.79 2.65 12.25
N ILE A 884 22.77 2.21 11.52
CA ILE A 884 22.94 1.57 10.22
C ILE A 884 23.57 2.54 9.22
N ASP A 885 23.09 3.76 9.13
CA ASP A 885 23.63 4.78 8.21
C ASP A 885 25.09 5.16 8.52
N GLN A 886 25.42 5.26 9.81
CA GLN A 886 26.80 5.47 10.23
C GLN A 886 27.72 4.29 9.84
N ALA A 887 27.26 3.05 10.08
CA ALA A 887 28.02 1.86 9.73
C ALA A 887 28.21 1.71 8.21
N ARG A 888 27.18 2.01 7.42
CA ARG A 888 27.28 2.04 5.94
C ARG A 888 28.34 3.03 5.47
N THR A 889 28.31 4.24 6.03
CA THR A 889 29.28 5.29 5.68
C THR A 889 30.73 4.88 6.01
N GLU A 890 30.93 4.11 7.06
CA GLU A 890 32.25 3.59 7.44
C GLU A 890 32.70 2.46 6.52
N LEU A 891 31.80 1.52 6.16
CA LEU A 891 32.11 0.41 5.25
C LEU A 891 32.30 0.86 3.77
N GLU A 892 31.72 1.97 3.38
CA GLU A 892 31.88 2.55 2.03
C GLU A 892 33.12 3.43 1.89
N ARG A 893 33.84 3.75 3.01
CA ARG A 893 35.13 4.46 2.94
C ARG A 893 36.19 3.47 2.46
N PRO A 894 36.88 3.74 1.34
CA PRO A 894 38.04 2.93 0.97
C PRO A 894 39.13 3.13 2.02
N ASP A 895 39.77 2.03 2.49
CA ASP A 895 40.97 2.01 3.31
C ASP A 895 42.11 2.84 2.70
#